data_b8ac2ddb51ecf071d40f107f5c1c836d
#
_entry.id   b8ac2ddb51ecf071d40f107f5c1c836d
#
_cell.length_a   1.000
_cell.length_b   1.000
_cell.length_c   1.000
_cell.angle_alpha   90.00
_cell.angle_beta   90.00
_cell.angle_gamma   90.00
#
_symmetry.space_group_name_H-M   'P 1'
#
loop_
_entity.id
_entity.type
_entity.pdbx_description
1 polymer ?
#
loop_
_entity_poly.entity_id
_entity_poly.type
_entity_poly.pdbx_seq_one_letter_code
_entity_poly.pdbx_strand_id
1 'polypeptide(L)'
;MKEKFSYYNSLEYIYATISLIIIFCLLSLIELFENFDLQLFTYKLLNDFFTGLLIGLLFFPLYLVLKYIKNPIGIIVIKVLFSIITIIQLGLIGYSLTTHINLGADLLGYSLSDMYTTVTASLSLSYLMLLPFIIVPIVFLGLIWLFNSFGHKINTKILLFVLFVFGSLTFVIASTNKTTSQNKLNFLLSDIIRTENDKALASEGNLTFKKEFPLEKKSESTKDVLGPFFNIQKEKPNVVFIIMEGLGSDFTDDGEYKGFTPYLDSLATKSLYWENFVSNAGRTFGALPSLIGSLPFGENGFMELNPIPKHNSLISILKSNGYTTAYYSGDESTFDKKSNFLEYNGIDKIIDVNKFGPGYIKTKENSGGFSWGYPDAEIYRKTLAELKDKKEPRLDIIMTLTNHEPFDFPSKKVYLEKVERILNTKSYFEKNKMSEYKDIFACLLYTDNSIQSFMKAYSKRPDYENTIFIITGDHRLIPVPQKDNLSRFHVPLYIYSPMLKKTAKFKSISSHTDVTPSLVSFLTNNYKFNKLEKTTWIGQGLDTVREFRNIHDIPLMRYKGSINDYIYKDYFYSDGSLFKIDKNFNLSEADNEMMETITGSFNDYKKLNAYVTSKNKITNTATSFKKPTYAFTAEQLSTIKKLTKGLNPDQIFFLARDLAFKKEREKARLLCNYILNELPNYGDVRTLKGRTLAWDGDYKNAEIELLEVINRTPFYGDSYLALMDVYWWSGQNKKAIEIGEKGLANQINDAELGYKLAQAYERMKNKNQANKTIDSLLKIHPENNNYVTFKKSLKK
;
A
#
# COMPACT_ATOMS: atom_id res chain seq x y z
N MET A 1 -52.44 20.39 -24.48
CA MET A 1 -51.19 19.68 -24.13
C MET A 1 -49.99 19.95 -25.09
N LYS A 2 -50.14 20.75 -26.16
CA LYS A 2 -49.10 21.07 -27.13
C LYS A 2 -48.27 22.33 -26.85
N GLU A 3 -48.59 23.14 -25.86
CA GLU A 3 -47.89 24.43 -25.58
C GLU A 3 -46.88 24.39 -24.41
N LYS A 4 -46.64 23.24 -23.78
CA LYS A 4 -45.71 23.14 -22.65
C LYS A 4 -44.31 22.66 -22.97
N PHE A 5 -43.99 22.35 -24.23
CA PHE A 5 -42.61 22.23 -24.68
C PHE A 5 -42.07 23.59 -25.10
N SER A 6 -42.06 24.54 -24.17
CA SER A 6 -41.47 25.82 -24.41
C SER A 6 -40.01 25.67 -24.74
N TYR A 7 -39.66 26.12 -25.93
CA TYR A 7 -38.33 26.24 -26.49
C TYR A 7 -37.30 26.87 -25.50
N TYR A 8 -37.72 27.81 -24.69
CA TYR A 8 -36.92 28.51 -23.68
C TYR A 8 -36.36 27.59 -22.60
N ASN A 9 -37.06 26.54 -22.18
CA ASN A 9 -36.62 25.66 -21.10
C ASN A 9 -35.54 24.66 -21.53
N SER A 10 -35.31 24.44 -22.83
CA SER A 10 -34.22 23.63 -23.36
C SER A 10 -32.92 24.43 -23.47
N LEU A 11 -32.97 25.73 -23.58
CA LEU A 11 -31.84 26.64 -23.61
C LEU A 11 -31.04 26.60 -22.29
N GLU A 12 -31.73 26.58 -21.17
CA GLU A 12 -31.08 26.55 -19.86
C GLU A 12 -30.22 25.26 -19.66
N TYR A 13 -30.70 24.13 -20.21
CA TYR A 13 -29.92 22.90 -20.22
C TYR A 13 -28.65 23.03 -21.08
N ILE A 14 -28.77 23.63 -22.25
CA ILE A 14 -27.64 23.88 -23.15
C ILE A 14 -26.64 24.81 -22.47
N TYR A 15 -27.12 25.88 -21.82
CA TYR A 15 -26.26 26.79 -21.03
C TYR A 15 -25.54 26.08 -19.87
N ALA A 16 -26.22 25.18 -19.18
CA ALA A 16 -25.58 24.36 -18.16
C ALA A 16 -24.47 23.46 -18.74
N THR A 17 -24.70 22.85 -19.90
CA THR A 17 -23.70 22.06 -20.61
C THR A 17 -22.51 22.90 -21.06
N ILE A 18 -22.76 24.10 -21.66
CA ILE A 18 -21.68 25.00 -22.05
C ILE A 18 -20.88 25.49 -20.83
N SER A 19 -21.56 25.81 -19.73
CA SER A 19 -20.90 26.21 -18.49
C SER A 19 -20.02 25.12 -17.94
N LEU A 20 -20.43 23.85 -18.04
CA LEU A 20 -19.63 22.68 -17.64
C LEU A 20 -18.36 22.57 -18.50
N ILE A 21 -18.50 22.72 -19.83
CA ILE A 21 -17.35 22.70 -20.76
C ILE A 21 -16.36 23.84 -20.41
N ILE A 22 -16.86 25.05 -20.19
CA ILE A 22 -16.01 26.19 -19.82
C ILE A 22 -15.26 25.92 -18.51
N ILE A 23 -15.94 25.38 -17.47
CA ILE A 23 -15.28 25.02 -16.21
C ILE A 23 -14.17 23.99 -16.44
N PHE A 24 -14.41 22.93 -17.23
CA PHE A 24 -13.38 21.94 -17.54
C PHE A 24 -12.16 22.59 -18.21
N CYS A 25 -12.37 23.42 -19.22
CA CYS A 25 -11.30 24.16 -19.89
C CYS A 25 -10.53 25.09 -18.93
N LEU A 26 -11.21 25.77 -18.02
CA LEU A 26 -10.57 26.62 -17.01
C LEU A 26 -9.74 25.80 -16.01
N LEU A 27 -10.23 24.65 -15.60
CA LEU A 27 -9.48 23.74 -14.70
C LEU A 27 -8.23 23.16 -15.38
N SER A 28 -8.28 22.85 -16.68
CA SER A 28 -7.09 22.43 -17.44
C SER A 28 -6.04 23.54 -17.61
N LEU A 29 -6.45 24.80 -17.62
CA LEU A 29 -5.50 25.92 -17.56
C LEU A 29 -4.70 25.94 -16.25
N ILE A 30 -5.36 25.64 -15.12
CA ILE A 30 -4.72 25.54 -13.81
C ILE A 30 -3.70 24.38 -13.82
N GLU A 31 -4.08 23.26 -14.41
CA GLU A 31 -3.20 22.07 -14.47
C GLU A 31 -1.90 22.32 -15.26
N LEU A 32 -1.96 23.18 -16.26
CA LEU A 32 -0.80 23.49 -17.14
C LEU A 32 -0.03 24.73 -16.72
N PHE A 33 -0.40 25.37 -15.61
CA PHE A 33 0.19 26.66 -15.23
C PHE A 33 1.72 26.58 -15.01
N GLU A 34 2.22 25.46 -14.51
CA GLU A 34 3.65 25.25 -14.22
C GLU A 34 4.49 24.84 -15.44
N ASN A 35 3.89 24.09 -16.38
CA ASN A 35 4.56 23.56 -17.58
C ASN A 35 3.68 23.77 -18.81
N PHE A 36 3.61 25.02 -19.30
CA PHE A 36 2.76 25.35 -20.44
C PHE A 36 3.37 24.84 -21.75
N ASP A 37 2.73 23.85 -22.35
CA ASP A 37 2.97 23.39 -23.73
C ASP A 37 1.72 23.67 -24.57
N LEU A 38 1.86 24.44 -25.63
CA LEU A 38 0.75 24.87 -26.47
C LEU A 38 0.07 23.68 -27.15
N GLN A 39 0.82 22.68 -27.59
CA GLN A 39 0.25 21.51 -28.24
C GLN A 39 -0.53 20.65 -27.24
N LEU A 40 0.03 20.38 -26.09
CA LEU A 40 -0.65 19.67 -25.02
C LEU A 40 -1.90 20.42 -24.55
N PHE A 41 -1.82 21.73 -24.39
CA PHE A 41 -2.95 22.58 -24.02
C PHE A 41 -4.08 22.46 -25.03
N THR A 42 -3.78 22.54 -26.34
CA THR A 42 -4.79 22.41 -27.39
C THR A 42 -5.49 21.06 -27.32
N TYR A 43 -4.74 19.97 -27.14
CA TYR A 43 -5.34 18.64 -26.98
C TYR A 43 -6.18 18.49 -25.72
N LYS A 44 -5.75 19.07 -24.61
CA LYS A 44 -6.57 19.09 -23.36
C LYS A 44 -7.88 19.81 -23.54
N LEU A 45 -7.87 21.01 -24.13
CA LEU A 45 -9.10 21.76 -24.40
C LEU A 45 -10.07 20.98 -25.29
N LEU A 46 -9.58 20.28 -26.30
CA LEU A 46 -10.42 19.46 -27.17
C LEU A 46 -11.02 18.27 -26.41
N ASN A 47 -10.26 17.62 -25.55
CA ASN A 47 -10.72 16.54 -24.69
C ASN A 47 -11.75 17.02 -23.64
N ASP A 48 -11.53 18.19 -23.04
CA ASP A 48 -12.45 18.80 -22.09
C ASP A 48 -13.78 19.17 -22.74
N PHE A 49 -13.71 19.77 -23.94
CA PHE A 49 -14.89 20.08 -24.73
C PHE A 49 -15.68 18.80 -25.07
N PHE A 50 -15.00 17.78 -25.57
CA PHE A 50 -15.62 16.48 -25.87
C PHE A 50 -16.26 15.85 -24.63
N THR A 51 -15.53 15.80 -23.51
CA THR A 51 -16.02 15.21 -22.26
C THR A 51 -17.24 15.95 -21.72
N GLY A 52 -17.21 17.28 -21.68
CA GLY A 52 -18.35 18.08 -21.22
C GLY A 52 -19.57 17.94 -22.13
N LEU A 53 -19.35 17.84 -23.46
CA LEU A 53 -20.44 17.58 -24.40
C LEU A 53 -21.02 16.19 -24.25
N LEU A 54 -20.18 15.16 -24.06
CA LEU A 54 -20.60 13.78 -23.81
C LEU A 54 -21.45 13.67 -22.54
N ILE A 55 -21.02 14.31 -21.44
CA ILE A 55 -21.78 14.38 -20.19
C ILE A 55 -23.14 15.07 -20.43
N GLY A 56 -23.13 16.18 -21.16
CA GLY A 56 -24.38 16.88 -21.55
C GLY A 56 -25.31 15.97 -22.34
N LEU A 57 -24.82 15.18 -23.29
CA LEU A 57 -25.64 14.23 -24.05
C LEU A 57 -26.16 13.09 -23.18
N LEU A 58 -25.32 12.56 -22.29
CA LEU A 58 -25.67 11.45 -21.39
C LEU A 58 -26.79 11.82 -20.40
N PHE A 59 -26.75 13.02 -19.83
CA PHE A 59 -27.74 13.46 -18.85
C PHE A 59 -29.01 14.11 -19.48
N PHE A 60 -29.01 14.32 -20.79
CA PHE A 60 -30.16 14.91 -21.48
C PHE A 60 -31.47 14.10 -21.37
N PRO A 61 -31.48 12.77 -21.55
CA PRO A 61 -32.68 11.97 -21.32
C PRO A 61 -33.20 12.07 -19.89
N LEU A 62 -32.32 12.05 -18.87
CA LEU A 62 -32.70 12.24 -17.48
C LEU A 62 -33.39 13.62 -17.27
N TYR A 63 -32.81 14.68 -17.84
CA TYR A 63 -33.38 15.99 -17.80
C TYR A 63 -34.79 16.02 -18.40
N LEU A 64 -35.01 15.36 -19.56
CA LEU A 64 -36.33 15.31 -20.20
C LEU A 64 -37.37 14.58 -19.34
N VAL A 65 -37.00 13.45 -18.77
CA VAL A 65 -37.89 12.68 -17.87
C VAL A 65 -38.26 13.48 -16.64
N LEU A 66 -37.29 14.09 -15.96
CA LEU A 66 -37.57 14.91 -14.78
C LEU A 66 -38.37 16.16 -15.08
N LYS A 67 -38.10 16.78 -16.22
CA LYS A 67 -38.89 17.93 -16.72
C LYS A 67 -40.34 17.54 -17.02
N TYR A 68 -40.61 16.34 -17.53
CA TYR A 68 -41.93 15.81 -17.76
C TYR A 68 -42.71 15.64 -16.45
N ILE A 69 -42.05 15.17 -15.40
CA ILE A 69 -42.66 14.96 -14.07
C ILE A 69 -43.01 16.32 -13.45
N LYS A 70 -42.03 17.25 -13.37
CA LYS A 70 -42.28 18.61 -12.85
C LYS A 70 -41.22 19.56 -13.45
N ASN A 71 -41.68 20.54 -14.20
CA ASN A 71 -40.88 21.43 -15.01
C ASN A 71 -39.61 22.02 -14.34
N PRO A 72 -39.64 22.56 -13.08
CA PRO A 72 -38.43 23.11 -12.46
C PRO A 72 -37.45 22.05 -11.91
N ILE A 73 -37.93 20.82 -11.62
CA ILE A 73 -37.09 19.79 -11.01
C ILE A 73 -35.99 19.35 -11.96
N GLY A 74 -36.26 19.19 -13.26
CA GLY A 74 -35.30 18.73 -14.22
C GLY A 74 -34.02 19.57 -14.25
N ILE A 75 -34.16 20.89 -14.35
CA ILE A 75 -32.97 21.76 -14.42
C ILE A 75 -32.28 21.92 -13.06
N ILE A 76 -33.01 21.90 -11.95
CA ILE A 76 -32.41 21.96 -10.61
C ILE A 76 -31.51 20.73 -10.37
N VAL A 77 -32.03 19.53 -10.67
CA VAL A 77 -31.26 18.28 -10.52
C VAL A 77 -30.02 18.30 -11.40
N ILE A 78 -30.13 18.75 -12.65
CA ILE A 78 -28.98 18.86 -13.55
C ILE A 78 -27.91 19.84 -13.01
N LYS A 79 -28.34 21.01 -12.50
CA LYS A 79 -27.41 21.98 -11.90
C LYS A 79 -26.64 21.35 -10.70
N VAL A 80 -27.35 20.61 -9.86
CA VAL A 80 -26.73 19.92 -8.72
C VAL A 80 -25.78 18.84 -9.20
N LEU A 81 -26.19 17.99 -10.15
CA LEU A 81 -25.33 16.92 -10.68
C LEU A 81 -24.08 17.47 -11.37
N PHE A 82 -24.23 18.50 -12.19
CA PHE A 82 -23.09 19.12 -12.86
C PHE A 82 -22.17 19.86 -11.88
N SER A 83 -22.70 20.47 -10.81
CA SER A 83 -21.89 21.02 -9.72
C SER A 83 -21.06 19.92 -9.02
N ILE A 84 -21.65 18.76 -8.75
CA ILE A 84 -20.93 17.61 -8.19
C ILE A 84 -19.84 17.13 -9.16
N ILE A 85 -20.14 17.07 -10.45
CA ILE A 85 -19.17 16.68 -11.48
C ILE A 85 -17.98 17.66 -11.53
N THR A 86 -18.22 18.98 -11.39
CA THR A 86 -17.11 19.95 -11.34
C THR A 86 -16.25 19.79 -10.09
N ILE A 87 -16.84 19.42 -8.95
CA ILE A 87 -16.11 19.10 -7.70
C ILE A 87 -15.24 17.85 -7.89
N ILE A 88 -15.80 16.80 -8.50
CA ILE A 88 -15.06 15.57 -8.79
C ILE A 88 -13.87 15.86 -9.72
N GLN A 89 -14.11 16.59 -10.83
CA GLN A 89 -13.04 16.95 -11.78
C GLN A 89 -11.92 17.75 -11.07
N LEU A 90 -12.28 18.71 -10.22
CA LEU A 90 -11.30 19.47 -9.43
C LEU A 90 -10.48 18.55 -8.50
N GLY A 91 -11.13 17.61 -7.83
CA GLY A 91 -10.46 16.63 -6.96
C GLY A 91 -9.49 15.74 -7.74
N LEU A 92 -9.91 15.28 -8.93
CA LEU A 92 -9.07 14.47 -9.82
C LEU A 92 -7.85 15.23 -10.33
N ILE A 93 -8.01 16.51 -10.66
CA ILE A 93 -6.90 17.39 -11.04
C ILE A 93 -5.97 17.61 -9.86
N GLY A 94 -6.49 17.90 -8.67
CA GLY A 94 -5.70 18.03 -7.45
C GLY A 94 -4.87 16.77 -7.15
N TYR A 95 -5.49 15.58 -7.28
CA TYR A 95 -4.78 14.31 -7.15
C TYR A 95 -3.66 14.17 -8.19
N SER A 96 -3.96 14.50 -9.46
CA SER A 96 -2.97 14.42 -10.55
C SER A 96 -1.82 15.40 -10.37
N LEU A 97 -2.06 16.60 -9.85
CA LEU A 97 -1.01 17.58 -9.58
C LEU A 97 -0.09 17.14 -8.42
N THR A 98 -0.65 16.49 -7.39
CA THR A 98 0.13 16.03 -6.24
C THR A 98 0.87 14.73 -6.49
N THR A 99 0.28 13.79 -7.24
CA THR A 99 0.83 12.44 -7.46
C THR A 99 1.47 12.26 -8.82
N HIS A 100 1.31 13.23 -9.74
CA HIS A 100 1.71 13.14 -11.16
C HIS A 100 1.11 11.94 -11.91
N ILE A 101 -0.03 11.42 -11.41
CA ILE A 101 -0.74 10.27 -11.96
C ILE A 101 -2.21 10.61 -12.08
N ASN A 102 -2.86 10.07 -13.11
CA ASN A 102 -4.30 10.12 -13.20
C ASN A 102 -4.92 9.06 -12.27
N LEU A 103 -5.90 9.44 -11.45
CA LEU A 103 -6.68 8.51 -10.65
C LEU A 103 -7.56 7.67 -11.57
N GLY A 104 -7.44 6.35 -11.50
CA GLY A 104 -8.15 5.39 -12.34
C GLY A 104 -8.95 4.38 -11.52
N ALA A 105 -9.04 3.17 -12.03
CA ALA A 105 -9.72 2.05 -11.39
C ALA A 105 -9.10 1.60 -10.06
N ASP A 106 -7.89 2.05 -9.75
CA ASP A 106 -7.21 1.84 -8.47
C ASP A 106 -8.06 2.29 -7.27
N LEU A 107 -8.88 3.33 -7.44
CA LEU A 107 -9.84 3.77 -6.43
C LEU A 107 -10.74 2.61 -5.93
N LEU A 108 -11.09 1.68 -6.80
CA LEU A 108 -11.95 0.54 -6.46
C LEU A 108 -11.18 -0.62 -5.81
N GLY A 109 -9.86 -0.61 -5.89
CA GLY A 109 -8.98 -1.67 -5.36
C GLY A 109 -8.57 -1.50 -3.90
N TYR A 110 -8.80 -0.33 -3.29
CA TYR A 110 -8.45 -0.05 -1.90
C TYR A 110 -9.61 -0.33 -0.94
N SER A 111 -9.30 -0.87 0.24
CA SER A 111 -10.27 -0.94 1.33
C SER A 111 -10.61 0.47 1.84
N LEU A 112 -11.79 0.64 2.43
CA LEU A 112 -12.15 1.93 3.05
C LEU A 112 -11.17 2.32 4.16
N SER A 113 -10.60 1.35 4.88
CA SER A 113 -9.59 1.57 5.91
C SER A 113 -8.28 2.10 5.30
N ASP A 114 -7.79 1.49 4.21
CA ASP A 114 -6.56 1.93 3.55
C ASP A 114 -6.75 3.31 2.91
N MET A 115 -7.92 3.57 2.30
CA MET A 115 -8.26 4.89 1.77
C MET A 115 -8.26 5.95 2.87
N TYR A 116 -8.90 5.67 4.02
CA TYR A 116 -8.92 6.58 5.16
C TYR A 116 -7.50 6.85 5.68
N THR A 117 -6.68 5.81 5.82
CA THR A 117 -5.28 5.93 6.26
C THR A 117 -4.47 6.78 5.29
N THR A 118 -4.58 6.54 3.98
CA THR A 118 -3.86 7.31 2.95
C THR A 118 -4.29 8.77 2.92
N VAL A 119 -5.59 9.03 2.96
CA VAL A 119 -6.13 10.39 2.97
C VAL A 119 -5.70 11.14 4.22
N THR A 120 -5.78 10.53 5.41
CA THR A 120 -5.36 11.18 6.67
C THR A 120 -3.86 11.40 6.75
N ALA A 121 -3.05 10.52 6.15
CA ALA A 121 -1.61 10.69 6.06
C ALA A 121 -1.21 11.86 5.15
N SER A 122 -1.91 12.03 4.02
CA SER A 122 -1.60 13.07 3.02
C SER A 122 -2.21 14.44 3.33
N LEU A 123 -3.26 14.50 4.16
CA LEU A 123 -3.98 15.74 4.44
C LEU A 123 -3.27 16.57 5.52
N SER A 124 -2.45 17.53 5.10
CA SER A 124 -2.25 18.75 5.84
C SER A 124 -3.47 19.68 5.57
N LEU A 125 -4.58 19.43 6.28
CA LEU A 125 -5.83 20.17 6.05
C LEU A 125 -5.66 21.65 6.40
N SER A 126 -5.28 22.45 5.42
CA SER A 126 -5.54 23.89 5.47
C SER A 126 -6.96 24.14 4.99
N TYR A 127 -7.77 24.89 5.77
CA TYR A 127 -9.12 25.33 5.33
C TYR A 127 -9.09 26.04 3.96
N LEU A 128 -7.93 26.62 3.59
CA LEU A 128 -7.70 27.23 2.27
C LEU A 128 -7.80 26.23 1.11
N MET A 129 -7.44 24.95 1.34
CA MET A 129 -7.55 23.90 0.33
C MET A 129 -9.01 23.50 0.02
N LEU A 130 -9.96 23.77 0.93
CA LEU A 130 -11.38 23.52 0.71
C LEU A 130 -12.05 24.63 -0.10
N LEU A 131 -11.45 25.81 -0.15
CA LEU A 131 -12.02 26.99 -0.81
C LEU A 131 -12.30 26.78 -2.31
N PRO A 132 -11.42 26.17 -3.13
CA PRO A 132 -11.70 25.88 -4.53
C PRO A 132 -12.93 25.00 -4.75
N PHE A 133 -13.19 24.02 -3.86
CA PHE A 133 -14.36 23.13 -3.95
C PHE A 133 -15.69 23.86 -3.72
N ILE A 134 -15.67 25.04 -3.13
CA ILE A 134 -16.83 25.92 -2.97
C ILE A 134 -16.91 26.92 -4.12
N ILE A 135 -15.78 27.50 -4.52
CA ILE A 135 -15.71 28.53 -5.57
C ILE A 135 -16.10 27.96 -6.93
N VAL A 136 -15.61 26.79 -7.32
CA VAL A 136 -15.85 26.23 -8.66
C VAL A 136 -17.34 25.99 -8.94
N PRO A 137 -18.14 25.37 -8.05
CA PRO A 137 -19.59 25.29 -8.24
C PRO A 137 -20.28 26.65 -8.29
N ILE A 138 -19.84 27.64 -7.50
CA ILE A 138 -20.41 28.99 -7.54
C ILE A 138 -20.12 29.63 -8.89
N VAL A 139 -18.91 29.53 -9.43
CA VAL A 139 -18.57 30.05 -10.76
C VAL A 139 -19.39 29.35 -11.83
N PHE A 140 -19.56 28.02 -11.74
CA PHE A 140 -20.41 27.25 -12.65
C PHE A 140 -21.86 27.77 -12.68
N LEU A 141 -22.46 27.94 -11.50
CA LEU A 141 -23.83 28.48 -11.38
C LEU A 141 -23.91 29.93 -11.85
N GLY A 142 -22.87 30.72 -11.61
CA GLY A 142 -22.73 32.10 -12.07
C GLY A 142 -22.69 32.20 -13.59
N LEU A 143 -21.98 31.29 -14.26
CA LEU A 143 -21.96 31.18 -15.71
C LEU A 143 -23.35 30.88 -16.29
N ILE A 144 -24.08 29.95 -15.69
CA ILE A 144 -25.48 29.65 -16.12
C ILE A 144 -26.35 30.89 -15.96
N TRP A 145 -26.23 31.60 -14.84
CA TRP A 145 -26.95 32.84 -14.63
C TRP A 145 -26.61 33.90 -15.68
N LEU A 146 -25.31 34.06 -15.99
CA LEU A 146 -24.83 35.01 -17.00
C LEU A 146 -25.41 34.67 -18.38
N PHE A 147 -25.35 33.39 -18.79
CA PHE A 147 -25.92 32.95 -20.07
C PHE A 147 -27.43 33.11 -20.11
N ASN A 148 -28.14 32.88 -19.04
CA ASN A 148 -29.58 33.11 -18.95
C ASN A 148 -29.91 34.61 -19.09
N SER A 149 -29.07 35.50 -18.53
CA SER A 149 -29.30 36.95 -18.54
C SER A 149 -29.01 37.60 -19.91
N PHE A 150 -27.97 37.12 -20.59
CA PHE A 150 -27.48 37.71 -21.83
C PHE A 150 -27.75 36.87 -23.09
N GLY A 151 -28.05 35.57 -22.95
CA GLY A 151 -28.18 34.60 -24.03
C GLY A 151 -29.43 34.68 -24.89
N HIS A 152 -30.43 35.52 -24.54
CA HIS A 152 -31.69 35.63 -25.27
C HIS A 152 -31.55 36.06 -26.74
N LYS A 153 -30.37 36.53 -27.15
CA LYS A 153 -30.06 36.92 -28.54
C LYS A 153 -29.42 35.82 -29.38
N ILE A 154 -29.06 34.67 -28.79
CA ILE A 154 -28.33 33.60 -29.49
C ILE A 154 -29.34 32.68 -30.19
N ASN A 155 -29.17 32.48 -31.50
CA ASN A 155 -29.97 31.51 -32.24
C ASN A 155 -29.59 30.07 -31.86
N THR A 156 -30.51 29.38 -31.16
CA THR A 156 -30.28 28.03 -30.66
C THR A 156 -29.90 27.00 -31.73
N LYS A 157 -30.43 27.16 -32.95
CA LYS A 157 -30.08 26.24 -34.05
C LYS A 157 -28.63 26.39 -34.46
N ILE A 158 -28.13 27.64 -34.48
CA ILE A 158 -26.71 27.92 -34.78
C ILE A 158 -25.85 27.36 -33.64
N LEU A 159 -26.25 27.55 -32.37
CA LEU A 159 -25.52 27.03 -31.21
C LEU A 159 -25.42 25.51 -31.22
N LEU A 160 -26.53 24.80 -31.47
CA LEU A 160 -26.56 23.35 -31.60
C LEU A 160 -25.72 22.85 -32.80
N PHE A 161 -25.77 23.58 -33.93
CA PHE A 161 -24.95 23.24 -35.09
C PHE A 161 -23.43 23.40 -34.77
N VAL A 162 -23.04 24.49 -34.14
CA VAL A 162 -21.66 24.71 -33.69
C VAL A 162 -21.21 23.61 -32.71
N LEU A 163 -22.02 23.29 -31.70
CA LEU A 163 -21.71 22.20 -30.76
C LEU A 163 -21.58 20.85 -31.46
N PHE A 164 -22.41 20.57 -32.47
CA PHE A 164 -22.34 19.33 -33.25
C PHE A 164 -21.06 19.27 -34.10
N VAL A 165 -20.74 20.35 -34.83
CA VAL A 165 -19.53 20.40 -35.69
C VAL A 165 -18.26 20.28 -34.83
N PHE A 166 -18.17 21.08 -33.75
CA PHE A 166 -17.03 20.98 -32.81
C PHE A 166 -16.98 19.62 -32.12
N GLY A 167 -18.11 19.10 -31.69
CA GLY A 167 -18.18 17.76 -31.08
C GLY A 167 -17.71 16.65 -32.01
N SER A 168 -18.07 16.72 -33.29
CA SER A 168 -17.62 15.75 -34.30
C SER A 168 -16.11 15.87 -34.56
N LEU A 169 -15.59 17.08 -34.62
CA LEU A 169 -14.15 17.32 -34.78
C LEU A 169 -13.36 16.84 -33.57
N THR A 170 -13.83 17.16 -32.38
CA THR A 170 -13.15 16.74 -31.12
C THR A 170 -13.23 15.24 -30.90
N PHE A 171 -14.30 14.57 -31.36
CA PHE A 171 -14.38 13.10 -31.31
C PHE A 171 -13.26 12.42 -32.11
N VAL A 172 -13.01 12.90 -33.34
CA VAL A 172 -11.94 12.36 -34.20
C VAL A 172 -10.58 12.58 -33.54
N ILE A 173 -10.34 13.76 -32.98
CA ILE A 173 -9.07 14.09 -32.33
C ILE A 173 -8.91 13.32 -30.98
N ALA A 174 -9.97 13.24 -30.17
CA ALA A 174 -9.93 12.53 -28.90
C ALA A 174 -9.65 11.01 -29.07
N SER A 175 -10.11 10.42 -30.19
CA SER A 175 -9.85 9.00 -30.50
C SER A 175 -8.39 8.70 -30.88
N THR A 176 -7.59 9.72 -31.19
CA THR A 176 -6.19 9.58 -31.64
C THR A 176 -5.16 9.97 -30.57
N ASN A 177 -5.59 10.48 -29.41
CA ASN A 177 -4.71 11.14 -28.45
C ASN A 177 -4.31 10.29 -27.24
N LYS A 178 -3.09 10.64 -26.74
CA LYS A 178 -2.41 10.02 -25.60
C LYS A 178 -3.12 10.32 -24.26
N THR A 179 -2.96 9.44 -23.31
CA THR A 179 -3.49 9.52 -21.94
C THR A 179 -3.15 10.80 -21.18
N THR A 180 -2.02 11.45 -21.51
CA THR A 180 -1.57 12.70 -20.87
C THR A 180 -2.47 13.90 -21.19
N SER A 181 -3.13 13.91 -22.36
CA SER A 181 -4.05 14.99 -22.76
C SER A 181 -5.51 14.72 -22.39
N GLN A 182 -5.82 13.53 -21.90
CA GLN A 182 -7.18 13.10 -21.59
C GLN A 182 -7.77 13.87 -20.38
N ASN A 183 -9.04 14.25 -20.47
CA ASN A 183 -9.76 14.79 -19.31
C ASN A 183 -9.78 13.79 -18.15
N LYS A 184 -9.52 14.22 -16.91
CA LYS A 184 -9.33 13.33 -15.76
C LYS A 184 -10.55 12.48 -15.43
N LEU A 185 -11.75 13.05 -15.56
CA LEU A 185 -12.99 12.29 -15.36
C LEU A 185 -13.20 11.25 -16.47
N ASN A 186 -12.90 11.62 -17.72
CA ASN A 186 -12.97 10.67 -18.83
C ASN A 186 -11.94 9.55 -18.67
N PHE A 187 -10.72 9.87 -18.19
CA PHE A 187 -9.72 8.86 -17.86
C PHE A 187 -10.23 7.90 -16.78
N LEU A 188 -10.74 8.42 -15.65
CA LEU A 188 -11.30 7.60 -14.56
C LEU A 188 -12.38 6.63 -15.07
N LEU A 189 -13.34 7.13 -15.83
CA LEU A 189 -14.45 6.31 -16.33
C LEU A 189 -13.98 5.27 -17.35
N SER A 190 -13.10 5.66 -18.28
CA SER A 190 -12.57 4.75 -19.30
C SER A 190 -11.67 3.68 -18.70
N ASP A 191 -10.89 4.01 -17.66
CA ASP A 191 -10.04 3.06 -16.96
C ASP A 191 -10.86 2.07 -16.14
N ILE A 192 -11.92 2.52 -15.47
CA ILE A 192 -12.89 1.62 -14.80
C ILE A 192 -13.53 0.67 -15.80
N ILE A 193 -14.03 1.18 -16.94
CA ILE A 193 -14.66 0.33 -17.96
C ILE A 193 -13.66 -0.68 -18.52
N ARG A 194 -12.44 -0.24 -18.82
CA ARG A 194 -11.38 -1.14 -19.29
C ARG A 194 -11.06 -2.23 -18.27
N THR A 195 -10.93 -1.86 -17.00
CA THR A 195 -10.66 -2.79 -15.91
C THR A 195 -11.80 -3.80 -15.74
N GLU A 196 -13.06 -3.38 -15.77
CA GLU A 196 -14.20 -4.28 -15.68
C GLU A 196 -14.31 -5.20 -16.91
N ASN A 197 -13.98 -4.72 -18.11
CA ASN A 197 -13.90 -5.57 -19.30
C ASN A 197 -12.76 -6.60 -19.18
N ASP A 198 -11.58 -6.22 -18.68
CA ASP A 198 -10.48 -7.13 -18.42
C ASP A 198 -10.88 -8.22 -17.39
N LYS A 199 -11.62 -7.83 -16.35
CA LYS A 199 -12.19 -8.77 -15.36
C LYS A 199 -13.21 -9.71 -15.99
N ALA A 200 -14.10 -9.21 -16.84
CA ALA A 200 -15.09 -10.02 -17.54
C ALA A 200 -14.40 -11.04 -18.46
N LEU A 201 -13.40 -10.64 -19.23
CA LEU A 201 -12.58 -11.54 -20.06
C LEU A 201 -11.84 -12.60 -19.22
N ALA A 202 -11.37 -12.22 -18.02
CA ALA A 202 -10.73 -13.15 -17.08
C ALA A 202 -11.74 -14.11 -16.42
N SER A 203 -13.00 -13.68 -16.26
CA SER A 203 -14.09 -14.45 -15.63
C SER A 203 -14.90 -15.30 -16.61
N GLU A 204 -14.78 -15.10 -17.93
CA GLU A 204 -15.46 -15.92 -18.95
C GLU A 204 -15.09 -17.39 -18.78
N GLY A 205 -16.01 -18.08 -18.24
CA GLY A 205 -16.07 -19.31 -17.43
C GLY A 205 -15.41 -20.58 -17.95
N ASN A 206 -14.65 -20.58 -19.05
CA ASN A 206 -14.00 -21.78 -19.59
C ASN A 206 -12.52 -21.56 -19.92
N LEU A 207 -11.78 -20.85 -19.03
CA LEU A 207 -10.33 -20.86 -19.11
C LEU A 207 -9.83 -22.28 -18.80
N THR A 208 -9.71 -23.11 -19.81
CA THR A 208 -9.09 -24.42 -19.72
C THR A 208 -7.63 -24.30 -20.13
N PHE A 209 -6.75 -24.49 -19.17
CA PHE A 209 -5.33 -24.67 -19.47
C PHE A 209 -5.05 -26.16 -19.69
N LYS A 210 -4.11 -26.48 -20.58
CA LYS A 210 -3.66 -27.88 -20.83
C LYS A 210 -3.20 -28.58 -19.56
N LYS A 211 -2.72 -27.80 -18.55
CA LYS A 211 -2.33 -28.29 -17.22
C LYS A 211 -3.21 -27.64 -16.17
N GLU A 212 -3.63 -28.42 -15.19
CA GLU A 212 -4.39 -27.93 -14.04
C GLU A 212 -3.61 -26.90 -13.20
N PHE A 213 -2.31 -27.06 -13.08
CA PHE A 213 -1.37 -26.16 -12.40
C PHE A 213 -0.34 -25.64 -13.41
N PRO A 214 -0.71 -24.63 -14.21
CA PRO A 214 0.10 -24.19 -15.35
C PRO A 214 1.42 -23.52 -14.96
N LEU A 215 1.53 -22.98 -13.75
CA LEU A 215 2.77 -22.39 -13.23
C LEU A 215 3.78 -23.45 -12.76
N GLU A 216 3.37 -24.69 -12.50
CA GLU A 216 4.30 -25.72 -12.01
C GLU A 216 5.37 -26.08 -13.05
N LYS A 217 6.61 -25.87 -12.68
CA LYS A 217 7.83 -26.17 -13.44
C LYS A 217 8.74 -27.05 -12.59
N LYS A 218 9.62 -27.87 -13.22
CA LYS A 218 10.69 -28.59 -12.50
C LYS A 218 11.63 -27.58 -11.86
N SER A 219 12.05 -27.83 -10.62
CA SER A 219 12.93 -26.93 -9.84
C SER A 219 14.27 -26.66 -10.53
N GLU A 220 14.79 -27.65 -11.27
CA GLU A 220 16.07 -27.57 -12.00
C GLU A 220 16.05 -26.58 -13.19
N SER A 221 14.89 -25.99 -13.51
CA SER A 221 14.76 -25.03 -14.61
C SER A 221 15.45 -23.68 -14.35
N THR A 222 15.72 -23.33 -13.05
CA THR A 222 16.39 -22.07 -12.70
C THR A 222 17.88 -22.31 -12.46
N LYS A 223 18.73 -21.67 -13.26
CA LYS A 223 20.18 -21.76 -13.16
C LYS A 223 20.71 -20.99 -11.96
N ASP A 224 21.72 -21.51 -11.27
CA ASP A 224 22.49 -20.77 -10.26
C ASP A 224 23.38 -19.72 -10.94
N VAL A 225 22.92 -18.47 -10.93
CA VAL A 225 23.65 -17.33 -11.50
C VAL A 225 24.46 -16.56 -10.46
N LEU A 226 24.22 -16.80 -9.16
CA LEU A 226 24.89 -16.10 -8.06
C LEU A 226 26.15 -16.83 -7.57
N GLY A 227 26.17 -18.17 -7.55
CA GLY A 227 27.31 -18.98 -7.09
C GLY A 227 28.66 -18.57 -7.67
N PRO A 228 28.79 -18.24 -8.97
CA PRO A 228 30.04 -17.77 -9.57
C PRO A 228 30.63 -16.51 -8.92
N PHE A 229 29.87 -15.77 -8.14
CA PHE A 229 30.31 -14.52 -7.49
C PHE A 229 30.62 -14.67 -6.01
N PHE A 230 30.32 -15.84 -5.38
CA PHE A 230 30.45 -16.03 -3.94
C PHE A 230 31.56 -16.99 -3.56
N ASN A 231 32.24 -16.73 -2.45
CA ASN A 231 33.04 -17.68 -1.70
C ASN A 231 32.09 -18.47 -0.79
N ILE A 232 31.85 -19.72 -1.14
CA ILE A 232 30.87 -20.55 -0.43
C ILE A 232 31.39 -20.94 0.94
N GLN A 233 30.67 -20.60 2.00
CA GLN A 233 30.97 -20.98 3.37
C GLN A 233 30.41 -22.38 3.67
N LYS A 234 30.85 -22.99 4.79
CA LYS A 234 30.34 -24.30 5.22
C LYS A 234 28.91 -24.23 5.72
N GLU A 235 28.59 -23.18 6.47
CA GLU A 235 27.28 -22.99 7.08
C GLU A 235 26.35 -22.21 6.14
N LYS A 236 25.04 -22.49 6.23
CA LYS A 236 24.03 -21.74 5.47
C LYS A 236 24.09 -20.26 5.82
N PRO A 237 24.09 -19.36 4.85
CA PRO A 237 24.18 -17.92 5.13
C PRO A 237 22.88 -17.39 5.73
N ASN A 238 23.00 -16.34 6.53
CA ASN A 238 21.87 -15.47 6.85
C ASN A 238 21.48 -14.66 5.62
N VAL A 239 20.20 -14.38 5.49
CA VAL A 239 19.66 -13.57 4.39
C VAL A 239 18.91 -12.39 4.97
N VAL A 240 19.30 -11.18 4.61
CA VAL A 240 18.69 -9.93 5.04
C VAL A 240 18.16 -9.19 3.82
N PHE A 241 16.85 -9.08 3.71
CA PHE A 241 16.20 -8.20 2.76
C PHE A 241 16.01 -6.82 3.38
N ILE A 242 16.37 -5.77 2.64
CA ILE A 242 16.06 -4.38 2.97
C ILE A 242 15.25 -3.83 1.80
N ILE A 243 13.95 -3.71 2.01
CA ILE A 243 13.01 -3.17 1.04
C ILE A 243 12.81 -1.71 1.41
N MET A 244 13.32 -0.82 0.57
CA MET A 244 13.34 0.62 0.85
C MET A 244 12.14 1.30 0.21
N GLU A 245 11.33 1.95 1.05
CA GLU A 245 10.17 2.72 0.62
C GLU A 245 10.54 3.77 -0.42
N GLY A 246 9.93 3.69 -1.60
CA GLY A 246 10.01 4.70 -2.63
C GLY A 246 11.39 4.88 -3.30
N LEU A 247 12.34 3.96 -3.13
CA LEU A 247 13.68 4.09 -3.68
C LEU A 247 13.71 3.77 -5.19
N GLY A 248 13.56 4.78 -6.04
CA GLY A 248 13.76 4.66 -7.49
C GLY A 248 15.23 4.77 -7.91
N SER A 249 15.58 4.15 -9.03
CA SER A 249 16.94 4.22 -9.61
C SER A 249 17.33 5.64 -10.02
N ASP A 250 16.39 6.52 -10.29
CA ASP A 250 16.64 7.93 -10.64
C ASP A 250 17.13 8.78 -9.44
N PHE A 251 17.06 8.27 -8.22
CA PHE A 251 17.63 8.88 -7.01
C PHE A 251 19.05 8.40 -6.70
N THR A 252 19.54 7.33 -7.35
CA THR A 252 20.81 6.67 -7.07
C THR A 252 21.78 6.73 -8.26
N ASP A 253 23.06 6.45 -8.00
CA ASP A 253 24.12 6.35 -9.02
C ASP A 253 24.15 7.57 -9.95
N ASP A 254 23.94 7.38 -11.26
CA ASP A 254 23.88 8.42 -12.29
C ASP A 254 22.45 8.88 -12.64
N GLY A 255 21.48 8.56 -11.77
CA GLY A 255 20.07 8.92 -11.96
C GLY A 255 19.82 10.44 -12.04
N GLU A 256 18.63 10.81 -12.53
CA GLU A 256 18.24 12.20 -12.76
C GLU A 256 18.31 13.09 -11.50
N TYR A 257 17.94 12.50 -10.35
CA TYR A 257 17.90 13.18 -9.05
C TYR A 257 19.06 12.76 -8.13
N LYS A 258 20.20 12.39 -8.67
CA LYS A 258 21.37 11.90 -7.96
C LYS A 258 21.95 12.87 -6.91
N GLY A 259 22.64 12.29 -5.92
CA GLY A 259 23.41 13.02 -4.90
C GLY A 259 22.80 13.00 -3.50
N PHE A 260 21.64 12.35 -3.35
CA PHE A 260 20.97 12.23 -2.06
C PHE A 260 21.06 10.81 -1.44
N THR A 261 21.82 9.92 -2.10
CA THR A 261 22.05 8.54 -1.64
C THR A 261 23.53 8.13 -1.68
N PRO A 262 24.44 8.94 -1.12
CA PRO A 262 25.88 8.73 -1.28
C PRO A 262 26.39 7.40 -0.75
N TYR A 263 25.78 6.82 0.28
CA TYR A 263 26.16 5.51 0.78
C TYR A 263 25.74 4.41 -0.18
N LEU A 264 24.51 4.42 -0.67
CA LEU A 264 24.02 3.45 -1.66
C LEU A 264 24.83 3.50 -2.96
N ASP A 265 25.20 4.71 -3.42
CA ASP A 265 26.06 4.90 -4.59
C ASP A 265 27.44 4.24 -4.36
N SER A 266 28.02 4.40 -3.17
CA SER A 266 29.24 3.69 -2.78
C SER A 266 29.03 2.18 -2.67
N LEU A 267 27.89 1.73 -2.18
CA LEU A 267 27.57 0.31 -2.03
C LEU A 267 27.42 -0.39 -3.38
N ALA A 268 26.91 0.28 -4.40
CA ALA A 268 26.80 -0.22 -5.77
C ALA A 268 28.15 -0.75 -6.29
N THR A 269 29.26 -0.05 -5.98
CA THR A 269 30.60 -0.46 -6.40
C THR A 269 31.14 -1.70 -5.67
N LYS A 270 30.52 -2.07 -4.56
CA LYS A 270 30.91 -3.20 -3.68
C LYS A 270 29.96 -4.39 -3.76
N SER A 271 28.99 -4.32 -4.62
CA SER A 271 27.87 -5.27 -4.73
C SER A 271 27.84 -5.96 -6.10
N LEU A 272 26.98 -6.96 -6.23
CA LEU A 272 26.35 -7.28 -7.49
C LEU A 272 25.19 -6.28 -7.64
N TYR A 273 25.28 -5.42 -8.66
CA TYR A 273 24.36 -4.31 -8.85
C TYR A 273 23.65 -4.40 -10.20
N TRP A 274 22.31 -4.45 -10.17
CA TRP A 274 21.47 -4.38 -11.37
C TRP A 274 20.98 -2.95 -11.54
N GLU A 275 21.42 -2.32 -12.63
CA GLU A 275 21.06 -0.95 -13.00
C GLU A 275 19.63 -0.90 -13.56
N ASN A 276 19.29 -1.85 -14.45
CA ASN A 276 17.99 -1.94 -15.12
C ASN A 276 17.10 -2.97 -14.40
N PHE A 277 16.81 -2.71 -13.14
CA PHE A 277 15.97 -3.57 -12.33
C PHE A 277 14.60 -2.94 -12.12
N VAL A 278 13.55 -3.74 -12.17
CA VAL A 278 12.17 -3.23 -12.02
C VAL A 278 11.42 -3.90 -10.87
N SER A 279 10.68 -3.11 -10.13
CA SER A 279 9.60 -3.63 -9.29
C SER A 279 8.47 -4.11 -10.19
N ASN A 280 7.74 -5.17 -9.76
CA ASN A 280 6.58 -5.64 -10.53
C ASN A 280 5.31 -4.85 -10.20
N ALA A 281 5.32 -4.03 -9.16
CA ALA A 281 4.22 -3.15 -8.78
C ALA A 281 4.70 -1.71 -8.59
N GLY A 282 3.87 -0.75 -8.96
CA GLY A 282 4.14 0.69 -8.79
C GLY A 282 3.72 1.24 -7.42
N ARG A 283 3.46 0.36 -6.44
CA ARG A 283 3.10 0.67 -5.06
C ARG A 283 3.54 -0.47 -4.14
N THR A 284 3.65 -0.18 -2.85
CA THR A 284 4.14 -1.07 -1.79
C THR A 284 3.42 -2.43 -1.70
N PHE A 285 2.09 -2.48 -1.98
CA PHE A 285 1.28 -3.70 -1.88
C PHE A 285 1.81 -4.90 -2.67
N GLY A 286 2.56 -4.66 -3.75
CA GLY A 286 3.08 -5.72 -4.61
C GLY A 286 4.47 -6.21 -4.22
N ALA A 287 5.22 -5.49 -3.36
CA ALA A 287 6.62 -5.78 -3.10
C ALA A 287 6.86 -7.15 -2.45
N LEU A 288 6.16 -7.45 -1.36
CA LEU A 288 6.33 -8.73 -0.67
C LEU A 288 5.95 -9.94 -1.54
N PRO A 289 4.79 -10.00 -2.21
CA PRO A 289 4.45 -11.15 -3.05
C PRO A 289 5.39 -11.34 -4.24
N SER A 290 5.84 -10.26 -4.88
CA SER A 290 6.74 -10.35 -6.03
C SER A 290 8.17 -10.71 -5.62
N LEU A 291 8.75 -10.01 -4.65
CA LEU A 291 10.14 -10.16 -4.25
C LEU A 291 10.37 -11.45 -3.43
N ILE A 292 9.48 -11.74 -2.47
CA ILE A 292 9.62 -12.86 -1.53
C ILE A 292 8.92 -14.12 -2.03
N GLY A 293 7.99 -14.00 -2.96
CA GLY A 293 7.20 -15.13 -3.44
C GLY A 293 7.34 -15.44 -4.92
N SER A 294 7.75 -14.48 -5.75
CA SER A 294 7.66 -14.60 -7.21
C SER A 294 6.25 -15.02 -7.65
N LEU A 295 5.22 -14.41 -7.05
CA LEU A 295 3.82 -14.80 -7.14
C LEU A 295 3.07 -13.95 -8.18
N PRO A 296 1.99 -14.49 -8.77
CA PRO A 296 1.08 -13.73 -9.62
C PRO A 296 0.38 -12.63 -8.82
N PHE A 297 -0.21 -11.64 -9.51
CA PHE A 297 -0.79 -10.48 -8.81
C PHE A 297 -2.16 -10.75 -8.17
N GLY A 298 -3.04 -11.51 -8.86
CA GLY A 298 -4.46 -11.43 -8.57
C GLY A 298 -5.08 -10.15 -9.17
N GLU A 299 -6.32 -9.88 -8.81
CA GLU A 299 -7.06 -8.73 -9.35
C GLU A 299 -6.64 -7.41 -8.69
N ASN A 300 -6.61 -7.38 -7.35
CA ASN A 300 -6.31 -6.18 -6.56
C ASN A 300 -4.97 -6.28 -5.81
N GLY A 301 -4.07 -7.14 -6.29
CA GLY A 301 -2.86 -7.52 -5.57
C GLY A 301 -3.01 -8.88 -4.88
N PHE A 302 -1.92 -9.63 -4.80
CA PHE A 302 -1.94 -11.00 -4.27
C PHE A 302 -2.41 -11.08 -2.82
N MET A 303 -2.02 -10.11 -1.99
CA MET A 303 -2.37 -10.09 -0.56
C MET A 303 -3.86 -9.78 -0.33
N GLU A 304 -4.57 -9.24 -1.32
CA GLU A 304 -6.02 -8.98 -1.25
C GLU A 304 -6.88 -10.22 -1.57
N LEU A 305 -6.27 -11.29 -2.08
CA LEU A 305 -7.00 -12.51 -2.42
C LEU A 305 -7.57 -13.18 -1.16
N ASN A 306 -8.86 -13.53 -1.20
CA ASN A 306 -9.55 -14.20 -0.10
C ASN A 306 -10.43 -15.34 -0.65
N PRO A 307 -10.14 -16.61 -0.34
CA PRO A 307 -8.98 -17.06 0.45
C PRO A 307 -7.64 -16.87 -0.31
N ILE A 308 -6.55 -16.71 0.44
CA ILE A 308 -5.19 -16.67 -0.12
C ILE A 308 -4.92 -18.03 -0.82
N PRO A 309 -4.55 -18.05 -2.11
CA PRO A 309 -4.26 -19.29 -2.84
C PRO A 309 -3.10 -20.07 -2.23
N LYS A 310 -3.10 -21.39 -2.39
CA LYS A 310 -1.97 -22.23 -2.00
C LYS A 310 -0.73 -21.85 -2.81
N HIS A 311 0.37 -21.56 -2.11
CA HIS A 311 1.63 -21.15 -2.73
C HIS A 311 2.81 -21.46 -1.84
N ASN A 312 4.01 -21.39 -2.39
CA ASN A 312 5.27 -21.36 -1.66
C ASN A 312 5.87 -19.95 -1.78
N SER A 313 6.50 -19.48 -0.72
CA SER A 313 7.31 -18.27 -0.71
C SER A 313 8.69 -18.55 -0.15
N LEU A 314 9.60 -17.61 -0.29
CA LEU A 314 10.93 -17.71 0.31
C LEU A 314 10.86 -17.95 1.83
N ILE A 315 9.87 -17.36 2.52
CA ILE A 315 9.66 -17.58 3.96
C ILE A 315 9.44 -19.05 4.26
N SER A 316 8.46 -19.67 3.60
CA SER A 316 8.11 -21.08 3.82
C SER A 316 9.23 -22.03 3.40
N ILE A 317 9.91 -21.72 2.30
CA ILE A 317 11.04 -22.52 1.78
C ILE A 317 12.24 -22.47 2.73
N LEU A 318 12.65 -21.28 3.18
CA LEU A 318 13.78 -21.15 4.10
C LEU A 318 13.46 -21.75 5.46
N LYS A 319 12.24 -21.53 5.97
CA LYS A 319 11.78 -22.14 7.22
C LYS A 319 11.84 -23.67 7.19
N SER A 320 11.40 -24.30 6.10
CA SER A 320 11.50 -25.77 5.91
C SER A 320 12.95 -26.26 5.84
N ASN A 321 13.90 -25.35 5.62
CA ASN A 321 15.34 -25.59 5.63
C ASN A 321 16.05 -25.16 6.93
N GLY A 322 15.28 -24.92 8.01
CA GLY A 322 15.81 -24.67 9.35
C GLY A 322 16.13 -23.19 9.64
N TYR A 323 15.73 -22.26 8.78
CA TYR A 323 15.86 -20.83 9.05
C TYR A 323 14.85 -20.34 10.08
N THR A 324 15.27 -19.44 10.96
CA THR A 324 14.33 -18.59 11.71
C THR A 324 13.99 -17.37 10.87
N THR A 325 12.72 -16.93 10.92
CA THR A 325 12.22 -15.91 10.01
C THR A 325 11.61 -14.72 10.76
N ALA A 326 11.92 -13.49 10.35
CA ALA A 326 11.34 -12.31 10.95
C ALA A 326 11.11 -11.20 9.93
N TYR A 327 10.08 -10.39 10.19
CA TYR A 327 9.74 -9.18 9.47
C TYR A 327 9.83 -7.98 10.42
N TYR A 328 10.37 -6.87 9.94
CA TYR A 328 10.55 -5.63 10.68
C TYR A 328 10.03 -4.46 9.86
N SER A 329 9.18 -3.63 10.47
CA SER A 329 8.63 -2.43 9.85
C SER A 329 8.27 -1.40 10.92
N GLY A 330 8.26 -0.12 10.56
CA GLY A 330 7.88 0.95 11.47
C GLY A 330 6.38 1.21 11.55
N ASP A 331 5.63 0.73 10.57
CA ASP A 331 4.19 0.93 10.41
C ASP A 331 3.34 -0.22 10.98
N GLU A 332 2.03 -0.09 10.85
CA GLU A 332 1.07 -1.15 11.19
C GLU A 332 1.09 -2.25 10.11
N SER A 333 1.46 -3.47 10.50
CA SER A 333 1.60 -4.60 9.57
C SER A 333 0.28 -5.09 8.97
N THR A 334 -0.86 -4.65 9.50
CA THR A 334 -2.18 -4.94 8.90
C THR A 334 -2.46 -4.11 7.66
N PHE A 335 -1.78 -2.97 7.51
CA PHE A 335 -1.87 -2.16 6.30
C PHE A 335 -1.44 -2.97 5.08
N ASP A 336 -2.21 -2.92 3.98
CA ASP A 336 -2.05 -3.74 2.78
C ASP A 336 -2.02 -5.26 3.05
N LYS A 337 -2.59 -5.70 4.20
CA LYS A 337 -2.66 -7.12 4.61
C LYS A 337 -1.29 -7.84 4.68
N LYS A 338 -0.22 -7.09 4.94
CA LYS A 338 1.14 -7.64 5.07
C LYS A 338 1.21 -8.73 6.13
N SER A 339 0.62 -8.49 7.33
CA SER A 339 0.58 -9.50 8.39
C SER A 339 -0.13 -10.79 7.95
N ASN A 340 -1.23 -10.69 7.21
CA ASN A 340 -1.97 -11.85 6.72
C ASN A 340 -1.10 -12.72 5.79
N PHE A 341 -0.40 -12.09 4.85
CA PHE A 341 0.53 -12.76 3.94
C PHE A 341 1.71 -13.40 4.69
N LEU A 342 2.34 -12.66 5.59
CA LEU A 342 3.50 -13.11 6.37
C LEU A 342 3.13 -14.32 7.27
N GLU A 343 1.99 -14.23 7.97
CA GLU A 343 1.49 -15.30 8.82
C GLU A 343 1.05 -16.53 8.03
N TYR A 344 0.42 -16.32 6.86
CA TYR A 344 0.06 -17.42 5.97
C TYR A 344 1.29 -18.22 5.55
N ASN A 345 2.41 -17.54 5.30
CA ASN A 345 3.69 -18.15 4.95
C ASN A 345 4.50 -18.66 6.15
N GLY A 346 3.96 -18.54 7.36
CA GLY A 346 4.54 -19.11 8.58
C GLY A 346 5.73 -18.33 9.14
N ILE A 347 5.77 -17.00 8.95
CA ILE A 347 6.80 -16.15 9.57
C ILE A 347 6.84 -16.38 11.09
N ASP A 348 8.03 -16.46 11.70
CA ASP A 348 8.13 -16.69 13.13
C ASP A 348 7.86 -15.43 13.95
N LYS A 349 8.27 -14.27 13.44
CA LYS A 349 8.17 -13.01 14.19
C LYS A 349 7.84 -11.84 13.27
N ILE A 350 6.84 -11.04 13.64
CA ILE A 350 6.52 -9.75 13.05
C ILE A 350 6.80 -8.69 14.10
N ILE A 351 7.70 -7.76 13.81
CA ILE A 351 8.01 -6.58 14.62
C ILE A 351 7.55 -5.35 13.86
N ASP A 352 6.38 -4.89 14.20
CA ASP A 352 5.75 -3.70 13.64
C ASP A 352 5.60 -2.60 14.71
N VAL A 353 4.92 -1.51 14.39
CA VAL A 353 4.69 -0.36 15.27
C VAL A 353 4.26 -0.76 16.69
N ASN A 354 3.53 -1.86 16.84
CA ASN A 354 2.99 -2.33 18.12
C ASN A 354 4.04 -2.96 19.03
N LYS A 355 5.25 -3.27 18.53
CA LYS A 355 6.29 -4.02 19.25
C LYS A 355 7.58 -3.26 19.51
N PHE A 356 7.64 -1.96 19.21
CA PHE A 356 8.85 -1.19 19.48
C PHE A 356 9.08 -1.00 20.97
N GLY A 357 8.07 -0.58 21.71
CA GLY A 357 8.15 -0.32 23.14
C GLY A 357 8.79 1.02 23.48
N PRO A 358 9.04 1.27 24.77
CA PRO A 358 9.59 2.54 25.24
C PRO A 358 11.04 2.73 24.78
N GLY A 359 11.45 4.00 24.66
CA GLY A 359 12.80 4.38 24.26
C GLY A 359 13.05 4.43 22.75
N TYR A 360 12.02 4.19 21.91
CA TYR A 360 12.04 4.43 20.47
C TYR A 360 11.23 5.68 20.14
N ILE A 361 11.68 6.44 19.15
CA ILE A 361 11.09 7.74 18.80
C ILE A 361 10.19 7.53 17.56
N LYS A 362 8.89 7.68 17.76
CA LYS A 362 7.89 7.67 16.69
C LYS A 362 7.90 8.99 15.93
N THR A 363 7.59 8.98 14.63
CA THR A 363 7.35 10.23 13.88
C THR A 363 6.18 10.98 14.49
N LYS A 364 6.24 12.31 14.44
CA LYS A 364 5.17 13.15 14.96
C LYS A 364 3.87 12.93 14.19
N GLU A 365 2.77 13.08 14.89
CA GLU A 365 1.46 13.09 14.24
C GLU A 365 1.30 14.36 13.39
N ASN A 366 0.70 14.21 12.21
CA ASN A 366 0.33 15.35 11.38
C ASN A 366 -0.86 16.12 11.99
N SER A 367 -1.31 17.19 11.34
CA SER A 367 -2.46 18.00 11.80
C SER A 367 -3.77 17.22 11.94
N GLY A 368 -3.89 16.05 11.29
CA GLY A 368 -5.01 15.12 11.40
C GLY A 368 -4.87 14.08 12.52
N GLY A 369 -3.79 14.13 13.33
CA GLY A 369 -3.53 13.17 14.41
C GLY A 369 -2.99 11.82 13.88
N PHE A 370 -2.46 11.77 12.67
CA PHE A 370 -1.94 10.55 12.05
C PHE A 370 -0.41 10.53 12.04
N SER A 371 0.17 9.37 12.37
CA SER A 371 1.58 9.04 12.19
C SER A 371 1.72 7.64 11.63
N TRP A 372 2.53 7.47 10.61
CA TRP A 372 2.84 6.14 10.09
C TRP A 372 3.56 5.24 11.10
N GLY A 373 4.32 5.82 12.02
CA GLY A 373 5.00 5.05 13.06
C GLY A 373 6.46 5.41 13.25
N TYR A 374 7.36 4.43 13.19
CA TYR A 374 8.77 4.62 13.50
C TYR A 374 9.61 4.82 12.23
N PRO A 375 10.50 5.82 12.18
CA PRO A 375 11.35 6.09 11.03
C PRO A 375 12.47 5.04 10.91
N ASP A 376 13.15 5.02 9.75
CA ASP A 376 14.11 4.01 9.36
C ASP A 376 15.24 3.77 10.38
N ALA A 377 15.81 4.82 10.96
CA ALA A 377 16.85 4.67 11.98
C ALA A 377 16.36 3.87 13.20
N GLU A 378 15.09 4.06 13.58
CA GLU A 378 14.48 3.34 14.69
C GLU A 378 14.13 1.89 14.30
N ILE A 379 13.70 1.66 13.06
CA ILE A 379 13.48 0.31 12.51
C ILE A 379 14.78 -0.48 12.57
N TYR A 380 15.88 0.09 12.09
CA TYR A 380 17.20 -0.55 12.12
C TYR A 380 17.73 -0.75 13.55
N ARG A 381 17.52 0.21 14.43
CA ARG A 381 17.90 0.08 15.85
C ARG A 381 17.12 -1.05 16.54
N LYS A 382 15.80 -1.13 16.27
CA LYS A 382 14.96 -2.22 16.77
C LYS A 382 15.38 -3.56 16.22
N THR A 383 15.64 -3.64 14.92
CA THR A 383 16.16 -4.86 14.27
C THR A 383 17.43 -5.35 14.93
N LEU A 384 18.42 -4.48 15.12
CA LEU A 384 19.70 -4.86 15.79
C LEU A 384 19.48 -5.34 17.23
N ALA A 385 18.54 -4.75 17.96
CA ALA A 385 18.20 -5.20 19.32
C ALA A 385 17.58 -6.62 19.31
N GLU A 386 16.69 -6.90 18.36
CA GLU A 386 16.04 -8.20 18.20
C GLU A 386 16.98 -9.31 17.71
N LEU A 387 18.07 -8.93 17.03
CA LEU A 387 19.09 -9.86 16.53
C LEU A 387 20.10 -10.32 17.58
N LYS A 388 20.13 -9.75 18.80
CA LYS A 388 21.15 -10.08 19.81
C LYS A 388 21.20 -11.57 20.14
N ASP A 389 20.04 -12.20 20.33
CA ASP A 389 19.91 -13.59 20.77
C ASP A 389 19.24 -14.48 19.70
N LYS A 390 19.28 -14.05 18.44
CA LYS A 390 18.55 -14.75 17.38
C LYS A 390 19.35 -15.90 16.81
N LYS A 391 18.71 -17.07 16.72
CA LYS A 391 19.31 -18.31 16.19
C LYS A 391 19.54 -18.21 14.67
N GLU A 392 20.67 -18.74 14.22
CA GLU A 392 21.04 -18.87 12.81
C GLU A 392 20.78 -20.28 12.26
N PRO A 393 20.62 -20.47 10.94
CA PRO A 393 20.50 -19.42 9.94
C PRO A 393 19.16 -18.68 10.02
N ARG A 394 19.08 -17.45 9.52
CA ARG A 394 17.87 -16.64 9.57
C ARG A 394 17.57 -15.90 8.28
N LEU A 395 16.28 -15.61 8.09
CA LEU A 395 15.75 -14.68 7.12
C LEU A 395 15.19 -13.48 7.88
N ASP A 396 15.74 -12.31 7.63
CA ASP A 396 15.25 -11.04 8.14
C ASP A 396 14.76 -10.17 6.97
N ILE A 397 13.50 -9.75 7.02
CA ILE A 397 12.89 -8.88 6.01
C ILE A 397 12.63 -7.54 6.70
N ILE A 398 13.34 -6.50 6.29
CA ILE A 398 13.23 -5.15 6.83
C ILE A 398 12.56 -4.28 5.76
N MET A 399 11.46 -3.62 6.11
CA MET A 399 10.78 -2.68 5.25
C MET A 399 10.86 -1.30 5.85
N THR A 400 11.43 -0.33 5.10
CA THR A 400 11.58 1.04 5.57
C THR A 400 10.31 1.86 5.37
N LEU A 401 10.26 3.09 5.89
CA LEU A 401 9.03 3.85 5.97
C LEU A 401 9.20 5.35 5.72
N THR A 402 10.39 5.91 5.98
CA THR A 402 10.57 7.36 6.10
C THR A 402 10.25 8.13 4.83
N ASN A 403 10.44 7.52 3.66
CA ASN A 403 10.15 8.14 2.36
C ASN A 403 8.63 8.19 2.03
N HIS A 404 7.77 7.94 3.01
CA HIS A 404 6.31 8.06 2.86
C HIS A 404 5.83 9.46 3.24
N GLU A 405 4.79 9.95 2.57
CA GLU A 405 4.10 11.19 2.99
C GLU A 405 3.64 11.10 4.47
N PRO A 406 3.74 12.15 5.24
CA PRO A 406 4.04 13.55 4.90
C PRO A 406 5.55 13.92 4.91
N PHE A 407 6.44 12.99 4.70
CA PHE A 407 7.89 13.19 4.63
C PHE A 407 8.46 13.83 5.91
N ASP A 408 8.05 13.32 7.06
CA ASP A 408 8.50 13.82 8.36
C ASP A 408 9.31 12.77 9.12
N PHE A 409 10.37 13.24 9.83
CA PHE A 409 11.26 12.40 10.61
C PHE A 409 12.04 13.24 11.63
N PRO A 410 12.60 12.61 12.68
CA PRO A 410 13.42 13.33 13.66
C PRO A 410 14.62 14.03 13.02
N SER A 411 14.88 15.28 13.44
CA SER A 411 16.02 16.07 12.92
C SER A 411 15.91 16.50 11.44
N LYS A 412 14.73 16.50 10.84
CA LYS A 412 14.48 16.91 9.45
C LYS A 412 15.18 18.22 9.07
N LYS A 413 15.18 19.22 9.96
CA LYS A 413 15.85 20.52 9.72
C LYS A 413 17.32 20.38 9.35
N VAL A 414 18.06 19.50 10.00
CA VAL A 414 19.49 19.24 9.72
C VAL A 414 19.67 18.67 8.31
N TYR A 415 18.75 17.83 7.88
CA TYR A 415 18.81 17.22 6.54
C TYR A 415 18.39 18.21 5.45
N LEU A 416 17.43 19.09 5.72
CA LEU A 416 17.09 20.19 4.80
C LEU A 416 18.29 21.11 4.56
N GLU A 417 19.09 21.43 5.58
CA GLU A 417 20.33 22.19 5.42
C GLU A 417 21.38 21.45 4.58
N LYS A 418 21.45 20.10 4.67
CA LYS A 418 22.31 19.28 3.80
C LYS A 418 21.82 19.30 2.35
N VAL A 419 20.51 19.14 2.12
CA VAL A 419 19.88 19.25 0.81
C VAL A 419 20.20 20.57 0.16
N GLU A 420 20.04 21.68 0.90
CA GLU A 420 20.33 23.03 0.37
C GLU A 420 21.79 23.15 -0.07
N ARG A 421 22.74 22.59 0.68
CA ARG A 421 24.16 22.56 0.29
C ARG A 421 24.37 21.77 -1.00
N ILE A 422 23.72 20.62 -1.17
CA ILE A 422 23.81 19.81 -2.39
C ILE A 422 23.20 20.56 -3.56
N LEU A 423 22.01 21.16 -3.39
CA LEU A 423 21.34 21.93 -4.44
C LEU A 423 22.15 23.13 -4.90
N ASN A 424 22.93 23.74 -4.01
CA ASN A 424 23.83 24.86 -4.35
C ASN A 424 25.02 24.43 -5.23
N THR A 425 25.31 23.14 -5.37
CA THR A 425 26.31 22.61 -6.29
C THR A 425 25.75 22.28 -7.67
N LYS A 426 24.45 22.30 -7.83
CA LYS A 426 23.74 21.97 -9.08
C LYS A 426 23.64 23.19 -10.00
N SER A 427 23.40 22.95 -11.29
CA SER A 427 23.06 24.01 -12.24
C SER A 427 21.79 24.75 -11.84
N TYR A 428 21.59 25.98 -12.32
CA TYR A 428 20.41 26.78 -12.03
C TYR A 428 19.10 26.05 -12.36
N PHE A 429 19.04 25.37 -13.50
CA PHE A 429 17.85 24.63 -13.94
C PHE A 429 17.59 23.41 -13.07
N GLU A 430 18.61 22.60 -12.77
CA GLU A 430 18.48 21.45 -11.86
C GLU A 430 18.05 21.90 -10.47
N LYS A 431 18.68 22.95 -9.92
CA LYS A 431 18.35 23.49 -8.61
C LYS A 431 16.89 23.93 -8.54
N ASN A 432 16.39 24.65 -9.56
CA ASN A 432 15.01 25.10 -9.59
C ASN A 432 14.03 23.91 -9.66
N LYS A 433 14.29 22.95 -10.54
CA LYS A 433 13.48 21.72 -10.68
C LYS A 433 13.44 20.91 -9.38
N MET A 434 14.55 20.81 -8.66
CA MET A 434 14.67 19.98 -7.46
C MET A 434 14.23 20.70 -6.17
N SER A 435 14.21 22.03 -6.16
CA SER A 435 13.95 22.83 -4.95
C SER A 435 12.55 22.62 -4.36
N GLU A 436 11.59 22.25 -5.18
CA GLU A 436 10.23 21.95 -4.75
C GLU A 436 10.15 20.67 -3.91
N TYR A 437 11.07 19.72 -4.14
CA TYR A 437 11.07 18.38 -3.53
C TYR A 437 12.08 18.24 -2.38
N LYS A 438 12.50 19.35 -1.73
CA LYS A 438 13.52 19.35 -0.67
C LYS A 438 13.20 18.42 0.48
N ASP A 439 11.94 18.32 0.87
CA ASP A 439 11.49 17.44 1.95
C ASP A 439 11.71 15.97 1.60
N ILE A 440 11.45 15.60 0.36
CA ILE A 440 11.66 14.24 -0.16
C ILE A 440 13.18 13.94 -0.21
N PHE A 441 13.98 14.86 -0.72
CA PHE A 441 15.43 14.68 -0.75
C PHE A 441 16.05 14.64 0.66
N ALA A 442 15.44 15.33 1.62
CA ALA A 442 15.86 15.22 3.03
C ALA A 442 15.54 13.83 3.60
N CYS A 443 14.39 13.24 3.24
CA CYS A 443 14.04 11.85 3.58
C CYS A 443 15.05 10.87 2.95
N LEU A 444 15.36 11.00 1.67
CA LEU A 444 16.33 10.13 0.98
C LEU A 444 17.72 10.18 1.65
N LEU A 445 18.22 11.37 1.99
CA LEU A 445 19.47 11.52 2.74
C LEU A 445 19.41 10.90 4.14
N TYR A 446 18.28 11.03 4.82
CA TYR A 446 18.08 10.42 6.14
C TYR A 446 18.04 8.88 6.04
N THR A 447 17.32 8.35 5.07
CA THR A 447 17.23 6.92 4.81
C THR A 447 18.60 6.33 4.44
N ASP A 448 19.36 7.01 3.57
CA ASP A 448 20.72 6.61 3.19
C ASP A 448 21.70 6.63 4.39
N ASN A 449 21.65 7.64 5.24
CA ASN A 449 22.41 7.68 6.48
C ASN A 449 21.97 6.59 7.47
N SER A 450 20.70 6.28 7.50
CA SER A 450 20.15 5.26 8.41
C SER A 450 20.63 3.86 8.04
N ILE A 451 20.57 3.51 6.74
CA ILE A 451 21.11 2.22 6.26
C ILE A 451 22.63 2.15 6.42
N GLN A 452 23.36 3.24 6.18
CA GLN A 452 24.80 3.32 6.44
C GLN A 452 25.13 2.98 7.90
N SER A 453 24.40 3.59 8.82
CA SER A 453 24.57 3.38 10.26
C SER A 453 24.25 1.95 10.67
N PHE A 454 23.19 1.38 10.10
CA PHE A 454 22.80 -0.01 10.29
C PHE A 454 23.88 -0.97 9.80
N MET A 455 24.35 -0.82 8.58
CA MET A 455 25.39 -1.68 8.00
C MET A 455 26.70 -1.59 8.77
N LYS A 456 27.08 -0.39 9.22
CA LYS A 456 28.26 -0.18 10.09
C LYS A 456 28.09 -0.84 11.46
N ALA A 457 26.91 -0.86 12.05
CA ALA A 457 26.64 -1.55 13.30
C ALA A 457 26.58 -3.06 13.10
N TYR A 458 25.95 -3.51 12.01
CA TYR A 458 25.84 -4.92 11.65
C TYR A 458 27.19 -5.55 11.35
N SER A 459 28.12 -4.81 10.70
CA SER A 459 29.48 -5.31 10.39
C SER A 459 30.33 -5.66 11.61
N LYS A 460 29.92 -5.24 12.82
CA LYS A 460 30.59 -5.60 14.08
C LYS A 460 30.06 -6.89 14.68
N ARG A 461 29.07 -7.50 14.08
CA ARG A 461 28.45 -8.73 14.57
C ARG A 461 29.23 -9.94 14.09
N PRO A 462 29.31 -11.04 14.89
CA PRO A 462 30.02 -12.25 14.50
C PRO A 462 29.47 -12.92 13.24
N ASP A 463 28.16 -12.77 13.01
CA ASP A 463 27.41 -13.38 11.91
C ASP A 463 27.48 -12.57 10.60
N TYR A 464 28.13 -11.40 10.60
CA TYR A 464 28.27 -10.55 9.42
C TYR A 464 28.96 -11.25 8.25
N GLU A 465 30.07 -11.95 8.53
CA GLU A 465 30.88 -12.63 7.52
C GLU A 465 30.11 -13.73 6.76
N ASN A 466 29.01 -14.23 7.31
CA ASN A 466 28.14 -15.25 6.69
C ASN A 466 26.72 -14.70 6.42
N THR A 467 26.63 -13.44 5.98
CA THR A 467 25.34 -12.78 5.71
C THR A 467 25.28 -12.23 4.29
N ILE A 468 24.14 -12.45 3.61
CA ILE A 468 23.80 -11.88 2.30
C ILE A 468 22.76 -10.79 2.52
N PHE A 469 23.04 -9.59 2.05
CA PHE A 469 22.12 -8.45 2.05
C PHE A 469 21.57 -8.26 0.65
N ILE A 470 20.23 -8.18 0.53
CA ILE A 470 19.49 -7.92 -0.71
C ILE A 470 18.73 -6.63 -0.48
N ILE A 471 19.13 -5.56 -1.17
CA ILE A 471 18.62 -4.21 -0.96
C ILE A 471 17.98 -3.73 -2.27
N THR A 472 16.74 -3.27 -2.21
CA THR A 472 16.01 -2.74 -3.38
C THR A 472 14.94 -1.77 -2.94
N GLY A 473 14.44 -0.95 -3.85
CA GLY A 473 13.20 -0.20 -3.65
C GLY A 473 11.97 -1.08 -3.82
N ASP A 474 10.89 -0.79 -3.11
CA ASP A 474 9.60 -1.43 -3.34
C ASP A 474 8.93 -0.91 -4.63
N HIS A 475 9.04 0.36 -4.89
CA HIS A 475 8.69 1.09 -6.11
C HIS A 475 9.43 2.45 -6.12
N ARG A 476 9.26 3.25 -7.17
CA ARG A 476 9.78 4.61 -7.21
C ARG A 476 8.84 5.58 -6.48
N LEU A 477 9.41 6.58 -5.80
CA LEU A 477 8.68 7.70 -5.19
C LEU A 477 7.84 8.46 -6.22
N ILE A 478 6.55 8.59 -5.95
CA ILE A 478 5.57 9.11 -6.89
C ILE A 478 5.56 10.64 -6.95
N PRO A 479 5.65 11.40 -5.83
CA PRO A 479 5.50 12.86 -5.85
C PRO A 479 6.59 13.59 -6.64
N VAL A 480 7.74 12.97 -6.89
CA VAL A 480 8.78 13.57 -7.75
C VAL A 480 8.44 13.26 -9.21
N PRO A 481 8.53 14.24 -10.14
CA PRO A 481 8.17 14.04 -11.54
C PRO A 481 8.84 12.82 -12.18
N GLN A 482 8.06 12.04 -12.90
CA GLN A 482 8.51 10.86 -13.62
C GLN A 482 8.75 11.21 -15.09
N LYS A 483 9.76 10.59 -15.68
CA LYS A 483 10.06 10.76 -17.09
C LYS A 483 8.99 10.09 -17.98
N ASP A 484 8.57 8.89 -17.59
CA ASP A 484 7.63 8.04 -18.31
C ASP A 484 6.98 7.00 -17.39
N ASN A 485 6.06 6.19 -17.92
CA ASN A 485 5.37 5.16 -17.16
C ASN A 485 6.28 4.01 -16.68
N LEU A 486 7.40 3.75 -17.37
CA LEU A 486 8.36 2.72 -16.97
C LEU A 486 9.16 3.14 -15.75
N SER A 487 9.46 4.44 -15.63
CA SER A 487 10.23 5.02 -14.52
C SER A 487 9.63 4.69 -13.15
N ARG A 488 8.30 4.51 -13.05
CA ARG A 488 7.59 4.13 -11.82
C ARG A 488 8.09 2.80 -11.25
N PHE A 489 8.48 1.89 -12.11
CA PHE A 489 8.91 0.55 -11.74
C PHE A 489 10.43 0.44 -11.62
N HIS A 490 11.18 1.45 -12.09
CA HIS A 490 12.63 1.41 -12.13
C HIS A 490 13.22 1.64 -10.73
N VAL A 491 13.72 0.57 -10.13
CA VAL A 491 14.34 0.52 -8.79
C VAL A 491 15.72 -0.11 -8.87
N PRO A 492 16.68 0.21 -7.98
CA PRO A 492 17.97 -0.45 -7.96
C PRO A 492 17.89 -1.81 -7.24
N LEU A 493 18.75 -2.77 -7.62
CA LEU A 493 18.99 -3.99 -6.84
C LEU A 493 20.46 -4.11 -6.49
N TYR A 494 20.74 -4.25 -5.19
CA TYR A 494 22.05 -4.54 -4.63
C TYR A 494 22.03 -5.91 -3.97
N ILE A 495 22.95 -6.80 -4.33
CA ILE A 495 23.27 -8.01 -3.56
C ILE A 495 24.68 -7.83 -3.02
N TYR A 496 24.75 -7.55 -1.72
CA TYR A 496 26.00 -7.32 -1.01
C TYR A 496 26.28 -8.42 0.01
N SER A 497 27.53 -8.82 0.13
CA SER A 497 27.96 -9.75 1.16
C SER A 497 29.47 -9.67 1.34
N PRO A 498 30.02 -9.85 2.56
CA PRO A 498 31.46 -10.11 2.76
C PRO A 498 31.96 -11.35 2.01
N MET A 499 31.07 -12.29 1.70
CA MET A 499 31.38 -13.49 0.94
C MET A 499 31.58 -13.25 -0.58
N LEU A 500 31.35 -12.05 -1.10
CA LEU A 500 31.57 -11.76 -2.50
C LEU A 500 33.05 -11.81 -2.85
N LYS A 501 33.43 -12.65 -3.81
CA LYS A 501 34.79 -12.73 -4.36
C LYS A 501 35.01 -11.74 -5.53
N LYS A 502 33.95 -11.23 -6.12
CA LYS A 502 33.99 -10.22 -7.17
C LYS A 502 32.67 -9.45 -7.22
N THR A 503 32.75 -8.17 -7.54
CA THR A 503 31.61 -7.31 -7.78
C THR A 503 31.29 -7.24 -9.27
N ALA A 504 30.08 -6.87 -9.61
CA ALA A 504 29.66 -6.68 -10.99
C ALA A 504 28.48 -5.70 -11.10
N LYS A 505 28.44 -4.96 -12.21
CA LYS A 505 27.29 -4.14 -12.62
C LYS A 505 26.64 -4.80 -13.84
N PHE A 506 25.31 -4.95 -13.80
CA PHE A 506 24.52 -5.60 -14.85
C PHE A 506 23.54 -4.62 -15.43
N LYS A 507 23.50 -4.57 -16.78
CA LYS A 507 22.53 -3.78 -17.55
C LYS A 507 21.38 -4.59 -18.15
N SER A 508 21.44 -5.92 -17.97
CA SER A 508 20.32 -6.78 -18.34
C SER A 508 19.09 -6.49 -17.44
N ILE A 509 17.90 -6.51 -18.05
CA ILE A 509 16.65 -6.27 -17.32
C ILE A 509 16.32 -7.50 -16.46
N SER A 510 15.98 -7.27 -15.21
CA SER A 510 15.42 -8.25 -14.26
C SER A 510 14.40 -7.56 -13.37
N SER A 511 13.62 -8.33 -12.63
CA SER A 511 12.53 -7.80 -11.80
C SER A 511 12.51 -8.41 -10.39
N HIS A 512 11.69 -7.85 -9.51
CA HIS A 512 11.47 -8.41 -8.17
C HIS A 512 11.19 -9.91 -8.20
N THR A 513 10.39 -10.39 -9.16
CA THR A 513 10.02 -11.81 -9.26
C THR A 513 11.18 -12.72 -9.58
N ASP A 514 12.31 -12.19 -10.04
CA ASP A 514 13.51 -12.97 -10.40
C ASP A 514 14.44 -13.22 -9.20
N VAL A 515 14.26 -12.49 -8.08
CA VAL A 515 15.16 -12.58 -6.91
C VAL A 515 15.00 -13.90 -6.17
N THR A 516 13.79 -14.27 -5.79
CA THR A 516 13.50 -15.52 -5.06
C THR A 516 13.96 -16.76 -5.85
N PRO A 517 13.66 -16.92 -7.16
CA PRO A 517 14.20 -18.03 -7.95
C PRO A 517 15.72 -18.14 -7.90
N SER A 518 16.43 -17.02 -8.09
CA SER A 518 17.91 -17.01 -8.08
C SER A 518 18.49 -17.33 -6.73
N LEU A 519 17.93 -16.78 -5.65
CA LEU A 519 18.41 -17.04 -4.30
C LEU A 519 18.18 -18.51 -3.89
N VAL A 520 17.01 -19.07 -4.19
CA VAL A 520 16.71 -20.48 -3.89
C VAL A 520 17.61 -21.40 -4.72
N SER A 521 17.83 -21.08 -6.01
CA SER A 521 18.78 -21.83 -6.84
C SER A 521 20.21 -21.79 -6.28
N PHE A 522 20.69 -20.62 -5.86
CA PHE A 522 21.98 -20.45 -5.22
C PHE A 522 22.11 -21.29 -3.95
N LEU A 523 21.13 -21.21 -3.04
CA LEU A 523 21.16 -21.96 -1.78
C LEU A 523 21.08 -23.46 -2.02
N THR A 524 20.27 -23.90 -2.97
CA THR A 524 20.09 -25.32 -3.29
C THR A 524 21.36 -25.96 -3.92
N ASN A 525 22.08 -25.20 -4.73
CA ASN A 525 23.26 -25.72 -5.41
C ASN A 525 24.54 -25.68 -4.56
N ASN A 526 24.63 -24.78 -3.59
CA ASN A 526 25.87 -24.52 -2.85
C ASN A 526 25.81 -24.95 -1.38
N TYR A 527 24.64 -25.26 -0.82
CA TYR A 527 24.47 -25.64 0.58
C TYR A 527 23.62 -26.93 0.72
N LYS A 528 23.66 -27.55 1.92
CA LYS A 528 22.73 -28.63 2.27
C LYS A 528 21.28 -28.08 2.40
N PHE A 529 20.61 -28.06 1.28
CA PHE A 529 19.28 -27.45 1.16
C PHE A 529 18.29 -28.45 0.58
N ASN A 530 17.10 -28.56 1.16
CA ASN A 530 16.05 -29.44 0.64
C ASN A 530 15.57 -28.92 -0.70
N LYS A 531 15.76 -29.65 -1.76
CA LYS A 531 15.32 -29.30 -3.11
C LYS A 531 13.81 -29.33 -3.19
N LEU A 532 13.22 -28.31 -3.81
CA LEU A 532 11.84 -28.38 -4.23
C LEU A 532 11.74 -29.26 -5.48
N GLU A 533 10.78 -30.16 -5.54
CA GLU A 533 10.52 -30.93 -6.76
C GLU A 533 10.00 -30.04 -7.88
N LYS A 534 9.12 -29.12 -7.51
CA LYS A 534 8.47 -28.17 -8.43
C LYS A 534 8.51 -26.76 -7.87
N THR A 535 8.54 -25.81 -8.77
CA THR A 535 8.43 -24.39 -8.50
C THR A 535 7.25 -23.78 -9.24
N THR A 536 6.71 -22.67 -8.76
CA THR A 536 5.52 -22.00 -9.31
C THR A 536 5.76 -20.52 -9.57
N TRP A 537 7.03 -20.15 -9.67
CA TRP A 537 7.43 -18.77 -9.82
C TRP A 537 7.05 -18.21 -11.18
N ILE A 538 6.59 -16.95 -11.22
CA ILE A 538 6.40 -16.21 -12.47
C ILE A 538 7.75 -15.71 -13.02
N GLY A 539 8.69 -15.36 -12.12
CA GLY A 539 10.05 -14.99 -12.48
C GLY A 539 10.88 -16.19 -12.96
N GLN A 540 11.93 -15.92 -13.72
CA GLN A 540 12.82 -16.93 -14.30
C GLN A 540 14.20 -16.95 -13.65
N GLY A 541 14.50 -15.95 -12.81
CA GLY A 541 15.79 -15.72 -12.16
C GLY A 541 16.51 -14.51 -12.77
N LEU A 542 17.41 -13.94 -11.97
CA LEU A 542 18.17 -12.74 -12.34
C LEU A 542 19.05 -13.00 -13.58
N ASP A 543 19.07 -12.07 -14.51
CA ASP A 543 20.00 -12.11 -15.62
C ASP A 543 21.32 -11.40 -15.21
N THR A 544 22.44 -12.09 -15.35
CA THR A 544 23.78 -11.61 -14.98
C THR A 544 24.65 -11.22 -16.18
N VAL A 545 24.03 -10.88 -17.29
CA VAL A 545 24.72 -10.32 -18.45
C VAL A 545 25.00 -8.84 -18.19
N ARG A 546 26.25 -8.42 -18.44
CA ARG A 546 26.66 -7.03 -18.20
C ARG A 546 26.12 -6.07 -19.22
N GLU A 547 25.93 -6.57 -20.45
CA GLU A 547 25.37 -5.77 -21.56
C GLU A 547 23.84 -5.67 -21.45
N PHE A 548 23.30 -4.63 -22.05
CA PHE A 548 21.84 -4.46 -22.12
C PHE A 548 21.20 -5.59 -22.93
N ARG A 549 20.26 -6.28 -22.30
CA ARG A 549 19.32 -7.21 -22.91
C ARG A 549 18.13 -7.46 -22.00
N ASN A 550 17.08 -8.01 -22.55
CA ASN A 550 16.00 -8.61 -21.76
C ASN A 550 15.67 -10.02 -22.29
N ILE A 551 15.59 -10.98 -21.38
CA ILE A 551 15.19 -12.37 -21.65
C ILE A 551 13.87 -12.71 -20.94
N HIS A 552 13.27 -11.76 -20.23
CA HIS A 552 12.09 -11.94 -19.38
C HIS A 552 10.85 -11.30 -20.00
N ASP A 553 9.72 -11.90 -19.70
CA ASP A 553 8.39 -11.35 -19.92
C ASP A 553 7.89 -10.83 -18.57
N ILE A 554 7.85 -9.50 -18.39
CA ILE A 554 7.63 -8.89 -17.08
C ILE A 554 6.29 -8.17 -17.07
N PRO A 555 5.27 -8.74 -16.42
CA PRO A 555 4.01 -8.04 -16.17
C PRO A 555 4.19 -7.04 -15.03
N LEU A 556 3.54 -5.90 -15.18
CA LEU A 556 3.66 -4.77 -14.25
C LEU A 556 2.27 -4.26 -13.86
N MET A 557 2.05 -4.04 -12.57
CA MET A 557 0.81 -3.53 -12.00
C MET A 557 1.07 -2.15 -11.38
N ARG A 558 0.58 -1.07 -12.00
CA ARG A 558 0.80 0.29 -11.48
C ARG A 558 0.14 0.52 -10.13
N TYR A 559 -1.08 0.01 -9.99
CA TYR A 559 -1.95 0.15 -8.82
C TYR A 559 -2.91 -1.03 -8.74
N LYS A 560 -3.61 -1.17 -7.63
CA LYS A 560 -4.62 -2.24 -7.44
C LYS A 560 -5.71 -2.14 -8.52
N GLY A 561 -6.20 -3.28 -8.98
CA GLY A 561 -7.34 -3.39 -9.90
C GLY A 561 -7.00 -3.78 -11.33
N SER A 562 -5.80 -3.53 -11.84
CA SER A 562 -5.45 -3.90 -13.21
C SER A 562 -3.94 -4.10 -13.42
N ILE A 563 -3.58 -5.09 -14.21
CA ILE A 563 -2.23 -5.25 -14.74
C ILE A 563 -2.17 -4.41 -16.02
N ASN A 564 -1.48 -3.25 -15.94
CA ASN A 564 -1.57 -2.20 -16.95
C ASN A 564 -0.46 -2.25 -17.98
N ASP A 565 0.72 -2.72 -17.58
CA ASP A 565 1.95 -2.58 -18.34
C ASP A 565 2.65 -3.94 -18.50
N TYR A 566 3.48 -4.04 -19.55
CA TYR A 566 4.18 -5.27 -19.87
C TYR A 566 5.51 -5.00 -20.55
N ILE A 567 6.59 -5.62 -20.07
CA ILE A 567 7.88 -5.62 -20.76
C ILE A 567 8.02 -6.97 -21.47
N TYR A 568 8.28 -6.92 -22.78
CA TYR A 568 8.52 -8.06 -23.64
C TYR A 568 9.74 -7.80 -24.50
N LYS A 569 10.80 -8.55 -24.33
CA LYS A 569 12.11 -8.25 -24.93
C LYS A 569 12.52 -6.81 -24.62
N ASP A 570 12.91 -6.04 -25.60
CA ASP A 570 13.26 -4.62 -25.50
C ASP A 570 12.05 -3.68 -25.75
N TYR A 571 10.83 -4.18 -25.58
CA TYR A 571 9.60 -3.39 -25.73
C TYR A 571 8.89 -3.21 -24.39
N PHE A 572 8.29 -2.05 -24.23
CA PHE A 572 7.39 -1.72 -23.14
C PHE A 572 6.02 -1.35 -23.70
N TYR A 573 5.03 -2.14 -23.33
CA TYR A 573 3.62 -1.87 -23.65
C TYR A 573 2.96 -1.17 -22.48
N SER A 574 2.32 -0.02 -22.74
CA SER A 574 1.67 0.81 -21.73
C SER A 574 0.52 1.60 -22.36
N ASP A 575 -0.67 1.57 -21.75
CA ASP A 575 -1.85 2.34 -22.16
C ASP A 575 -2.22 2.24 -23.64
N GLY A 576 -2.05 1.07 -24.26
CA GLY A 576 -2.36 0.83 -25.67
C GLY A 576 -1.27 1.28 -26.64
N SER A 577 -0.14 1.78 -26.14
CA SER A 577 1.01 2.23 -26.93
C SER A 577 2.22 1.31 -26.72
N LEU A 578 3.05 1.21 -27.72
CA LEU A 578 4.28 0.41 -27.69
C LEU A 578 5.50 1.34 -27.74
N PHE A 579 6.43 1.06 -26.84
CA PHE A 579 7.70 1.79 -26.73
C PHE A 579 8.86 0.82 -26.83
N LYS A 580 9.99 1.30 -27.32
CA LYS A 580 11.27 0.59 -27.30
C LYS A 580 12.12 1.08 -26.15
N ILE A 581 12.68 0.14 -25.37
CA ILE A 581 13.59 0.42 -24.25
C ILE A 581 15.01 0.43 -24.80
N ASP A 582 15.76 1.51 -24.56
CA ASP A 582 17.17 1.60 -24.95
C ASP A 582 18.12 1.10 -23.83
N LYS A 583 19.41 1.04 -24.12
CA LYS A 583 20.46 0.61 -23.17
C LYS A 583 20.61 1.48 -21.92
N ASN A 584 20.04 2.69 -21.91
CA ASN A 584 20.03 3.61 -20.78
C ASN A 584 18.66 3.65 -20.10
N PHE A 585 17.83 2.65 -20.39
CA PHE A 585 16.46 2.53 -19.85
C PHE A 585 15.54 3.70 -20.21
N ASN A 586 15.74 4.30 -21.40
CA ASN A 586 14.85 5.33 -21.93
C ASN A 586 13.84 4.71 -22.88
N LEU A 587 12.69 5.36 -23.01
CA LEU A 587 11.63 4.97 -23.94
C LEU A 587 11.67 5.83 -25.21
N SER A 588 11.50 5.18 -26.36
CA SER A 588 11.18 5.81 -27.65
C SER A 588 9.93 5.15 -28.22
N GLU A 589 9.13 5.87 -28.99
CA GLU A 589 7.98 5.29 -29.69
C GLU A 589 8.45 4.17 -30.62
N ALA A 590 7.73 3.05 -30.62
CA ALA A 590 8.04 1.91 -31.47
C ALA A 590 6.97 1.74 -32.55
N ASP A 591 7.37 1.14 -33.68
CA ASP A 591 6.42 0.74 -34.72
C ASP A 591 5.51 -0.36 -34.23
N ASN A 592 4.31 -0.46 -34.81
CA ASN A 592 3.28 -1.40 -34.40
C ASN A 592 3.49 -2.86 -34.87
N GLU A 593 4.62 -3.16 -35.50
CA GLU A 593 4.92 -4.51 -36.02
C GLU A 593 4.81 -5.61 -34.95
N MET A 594 5.23 -5.32 -33.72
CA MET A 594 5.19 -6.26 -32.60
C MET A 594 3.92 -6.15 -31.75
N MET A 595 3.03 -5.23 -32.04
CA MET A 595 1.85 -4.91 -31.19
C MET A 595 0.98 -6.13 -30.96
N GLU A 596 0.61 -6.86 -32.03
CA GLU A 596 -0.26 -8.05 -31.94
C GLU A 596 0.39 -9.16 -31.11
N THR A 597 1.70 -9.40 -31.33
CA THR A 597 2.46 -10.44 -30.60
C THR A 597 2.51 -10.10 -29.11
N ILE A 598 2.82 -8.83 -28.78
CA ILE A 598 2.99 -8.39 -27.38
C ILE A 598 1.66 -8.35 -26.65
N THR A 599 0.62 -7.81 -27.27
CA THR A 599 -0.73 -7.80 -26.70
C THR A 599 -1.31 -9.21 -26.54
N GLY A 600 -1.02 -10.10 -27.48
CA GLY A 600 -1.38 -11.52 -27.39
C GLY A 600 -0.72 -12.18 -26.17
N SER A 601 0.61 -12.06 -26.02
CA SER A 601 1.35 -12.59 -24.88
C SER A 601 0.87 -11.98 -23.54
N PHE A 602 0.62 -10.69 -23.52
CA PHE A 602 0.11 -10.00 -22.34
C PHE A 602 -1.29 -10.47 -21.93
N ASN A 603 -2.19 -10.65 -22.89
CA ASN A 603 -3.53 -11.20 -22.64
C ASN A 603 -3.47 -12.65 -22.16
N ASP A 604 -2.58 -13.45 -22.67
CA ASP A 604 -2.37 -14.84 -22.19
C ASP A 604 -1.85 -14.84 -20.75
N TYR A 605 -0.95 -13.91 -20.39
CA TYR A 605 -0.55 -13.73 -19.02
C TYR A 605 -1.71 -13.29 -18.10
N LYS A 606 -2.53 -12.33 -18.51
CA LYS A 606 -3.71 -11.90 -17.75
C LYS A 606 -4.68 -13.05 -17.49
N LYS A 607 -4.95 -13.88 -18.51
CA LYS A 607 -5.78 -15.10 -18.37
C LYS A 607 -5.16 -16.10 -17.41
N LEU A 608 -3.84 -16.34 -17.51
CA LEU A 608 -3.11 -17.23 -16.62
C LEU A 608 -3.21 -16.73 -15.18
N ASN A 609 -2.90 -15.45 -14.94
CA ASN A 609 -2.97 -14.79 -13.64
C ASN A 609 -4.37 -14.96 -13.01
N ALA A 610 -5.42 -14.64 -13.76
CA ALA A 610 -6.80 -14.77 -13.30
C ALA A 610 -7.16 -16.23 -12.95
N TYR A 611 -6.78 -17.19 -13.80
CA TYR A 611 -7.06 -18.61 -13.56
C TYR A 611 -6.39 -19.12 -12.29
N VAL A 612 -5.08 -18.90 -12.14
CA VAL A 612 -4.33 -19.50 -11.02
C VAL A 612 -4.70 -18.86 -9.67
N THR A 613 -5.08 -17.58 -9.67
CA THR A 613 -5.46 -16.87 -8.44
C THR A 613 -6.91 -17.10 -8.04
N SER A 614 -7.87 -17.00 -8.98
CA SER A 614 -9.29 -17.16 -8.66
C SER A 614 -9.70 -18.61 -8.42
N LYS A 615 -9.04 -19.58 -9.08
CA LYS A 615 -9.34 -21.01 -8.96
C LYS A 615 -8.41 -21.74 -7.99
N ASN A 616 -7.51 -21.03 -7.29
CA ASN A 616 -6.51 -21.62 -6.40
C ASN A 616 -5.67 -22.71 -7.10
N LYS A 617 -5.15 -22.37 -8.30
CA LYS A 617 -4.41 -23.30 -9.18
C LYS A 617 -2.91 -22.90 -9.33
N ILE A 618 -2.33 -22.28 -8.33
CA ILE A 618 -0.88 -22.02 -8.31
C ILE A 618 -0.12 -23.32 -8.09
N THR A 619 -0.47 -24.08 -7.05
CA THR A 619 0.12 -25.40 -6.75
C THR A 619 -0.81 -26.29 -5.95
N ASN A 620 -0.59 -27.59 -6.03
CA ASN A 620 -1.22 -28.58 -5.15
C ASN A 620 -0.36 -28.94 -3.93
N THR A 621 0.95 -28.61 -3.95
CA THR A 621 1.96 -29.03 -2.95
C THR A 621 2.54 -27.86 -2.14
N ALA A 622 1.67 -26.95 -1.67
CA ALA A 622 2.12 -25.81 -0.89
C ALA A 622 2.65 -26.21 0.48
N THR A 623 3.81 -25.65 0.84
CA THR A 623 4.39 -25.71 2.20
C THR A 623 3.92 -24.53 3.08
N SER A 624 2.89 -23.81 2.68
CA SER A 624 2.37 -22.67 3.41
C SER A 624 1.70 -23.08 4.73
N PHE A 625 1.91 -22.27 5.76
CA PHE A 625 1.39 -22.48 7.12
C PHE A 625 0.13 -21.66 7.33
N LYS A 626 -1.01 -22.18 6.89
CA LYS A 626 -2.27 -21.46 7.02
C LYS A 626 -2.64 -21.27 8.49
N LYS A 627 -2.67 -20.04 9.00
CA LYS A 627 -3.43 -19.72 10.20
C LYS A 627 -4.93 -19.75 9.88
N PRO A 628 -5.76 -20.31 10.77
CA PRO A 628 -7.21 -20.28 10.56
C PRO A 628 -7.70 -18.82 10.57
N THR A 629 -8.25 -18.38 9.49
CA THR A 629 -9.15 -17.22 9.44
C THR A 629 -10.52 -17.68 9.96
N TYR A 630 -11.27 -16.78 10.58
CA TYR A 630 -12.62 -17.11 11.01
C TYR A 630 -13.50 -17.36 9.78
N ALA A 631 -13.99 -18.59 9.65
CA ALA A 631 -14.94 -18.96 8.60
C ALA A 631 -16.38 -18.62 9.04
N PHE A 632 -17.21 -18.20 8.10
CA PHE A 632 -18.61 -17.84 8.36
C PHE A 632 -19.54 -18.68 7.51
N THR A 633 -20.68 -19.08 8.09
CA THR A 633 -21.78 -19.68 7.33
C THR A 633 -22.49 -18.62 6.47
N ALA A 634 -23.29 -19.04 5.51
CA ALA A 634 -24.09 -18.12 4.68
C ALA A 634 -25.05 -17.26 5.52
N GLU A 635 -25.64 -17.83 6.59
CA GLU A 635 -26.50 -17.13 7.54
C GLU A 635 -25.73 -16.09 8.34
N GLN A 636 -24.53 -16.45 8.83
CA GLN A 636 -23.63 -15.52 9.53
C GLN A 636 -23.21 -14.36 8.62
N LEU A 637 -22.86 -14.63 7.37
CA LEU A 637 -22.52 -13.58 6.38
C LEU A 637 -23.71 -12.65 6.11
N SER A 638 -24.93 -13.20 6.01
CA SER A 638 -26.14 -12.39 5.86
C SER A 638 -26.36 -11.48 7.07
N THR A 639 -26.18 -12.02 8.28
CA THR A 639 -26.29 -11.28 9.55
C THR A 639 -25.24 -10.17 9.63
N ILE A 640 -23.98 -10.48 9.32
CA ILE A 640 -22.90 -9.50 9.27
C ILE A 640 -23.26 -8.38 8.31
N LYS A 641 -23.59 -8.71 7.04
CA LYS A 641 -23.94 -7.72 6.01
C LYS A 641 -25.09 -6.79 6.44
N LYS A 642 -26.08 -7.35 7.11
CA LYS A 642 -27.20 -6.54 7.65
C LYS A 642 -26.78 -5.59 8.76
N LEU A 643 -25.93 -6.06 9.68
CA LEU A 643 -25.53 -5.29 10.86
C LEU A 643 -24.45 -4.24 10.53
N THR A 644 -23.59 -4.51 9.53
CA THR A 644 -22.40 -3.70 9.24
C THR A 644 -22.56 -2.78 8.03
N LYS A 645 -23.76 -2.73 7.41
CA LYS A 645 -23.99 -1.93 6.20
C LYS A 645 -23.65 -0.46 6.43
N GLY A 646 -22.63 0.04 5.73
CA GLY A 646 -22.21 1.44 5.79
C GLY A 646 -21.39 1.82 7.03
N LEU A 647 -20.98 0.83 7.85
CA LEU A 647 -20.18 1.06 9.04
C LEU A 647 -18.70 0.78 8.76
N ASN A 648 -17.82 1.61 9.30
CA ASN A 648 -16.38 1.36 9.34
C ASN A 648 -16.01 0.39 10.50
N PRO A 649 -14.78 -0.14 10.55
CA PRO A 649 -14.36 -1.10 11.59
C PRO A 649 -14.56 -0.61 13.02
N ASP A 650 -14.33 0.67 13.32
CA ASP A 650 -14.51 1.23 14.66
C ASP A 650 -15.99 1.30 15.04
N GLN A 651 -16.84 1.68 14.12
CA GLN A 651 -18.29 1.69 14.33
C GLN A 651 -18.83 0.26 14.54
N ILE A 652 -18.29 -0.72 13.81
CA ILE A 652 -18.62 -2.14 14.00
C ILE A 652 -18.14 -2.62 15.38
N PHE A 653 -16.97 -2.19 15.83
CA PHE A 653 -16.47 -2.48 17.17
C PHE A 653 -17.40 -1.91 18.26
N PHE A 654 -17.80 -0.64 18.14
CA PHE A 654 -18.75 -0.05 19.09
C PHE A 654 -20.08 -0.81 19.11
N LEU A 655 -20.59 -1.21 17.95
CA LEU A 655 -21.79 -2.07 17.87
C LEU A 655 -21.57 -3.42 18.56
N ALA A 656 -20.44 -4.07 18.33
CA ALA A 656 -20.10 -5.34 18.97
C ALA A 656 -20.02 -5.19 20.50
N ARG A 657 -19.44 -4.09 20.98
CA ARG A 657 -19.37 -3.76 22.41
C ARG A 657 -20.76 -3.58 23.02
N ASP A 658 -21.63 -2.85 22.36
CA ASP A 658 -23.00 -2.64 22.82
C ASP A 658 -23.80 -3.96 22.87
N LEU A 659 -23.65 -4.82 21.87
CA LEU A 659 -24.24 -6.16 21.87
C LEU A 659 -23.69 -7.02 23.01
N ALA A 660 -22.39 -6.95 23.29
CA ALA A 660 -21.79 -7.68 24.40
C ALA A 660 -22.40 -7.30 25.76
N PHE A 661 -22.59 -6.00 26.01
CA PHE A 661 -23.24 -5.50 27.23
C PHE A 661 -24.74 -5.82 27.31
N LYS A 662 -25.42 -5.90 26.13
CA LYS A 662 -26.81 -6.38 26.06
C LYS A 662 -26.95 -7.90 26.22
N LYS A 663 -25.86 -8.61 26.51
CA LYS A 663 -25.75 -10.07 26.61
C LYS A 663 -25.97 -10.84 25.31
N GLU A 664 -25.97 -10.15 24.16
CA GLU A 664 -25.99 -10.75 22.83
C GLU A 664 -24.56 -11.12 22.39
N ARG A 665 -23.85 -11.86 23.24
CA ARG A 665 -22.40 -12.09 23.15
C ARG A 665 -21.97 -12.90 21.94
N GLU A 666 -22.82 -13.80 21.45
CA GLU A 666 -22.55 -14.54 20.20
C GLU A 666 -22.48 -13.61 18.98
N LYS A 667 -23.43 -12.67 18.86
CA LYS A 667 -23.40 -11.66 17.79
C LYS A 667 -22.20 -10.72 17.94
N ALA A 668 -21.86 -10.35 19.17
CA ALA A 668 -20.67 -9.55 19.44
C ALA A 668 -19.41 -10.28 18.96
N ARG A 669 -19.24 -11.55 19.30
CA ARG A 669 -18.11 -12.38 18.85
C ARG A 669 -18.10 -12.57 17.32
N LEU A 670 -19.26 -12.70 16.72
CA LEU A 670 -19.38 -12.78 15.26
C LEU A 670 -18.80 -11.51 14.58
N LEU A 671 -19.18 -10.32 15.07
CA LEU A 671 -18.64 -9.06 14.58
C LEU A 671 -17.15 -8.89 14.89
N CYS A 672 -16.70 -9.30 16.08
CA CYS A 672 -15.28 -9.32 16.41
C CYS A 672 -14.48 -10.21 15.43
N ASN A 673 -14.96 -11.41 15.14
CA ASN A 673 -14.32 -12.30 14.17
C ASN A 673 -14.26 -11.69 12.77
N TYR A 674 -15.33 -11.01 12.37
CA TYR A 674 -15.39 -10.31 11.09
C TYR A 674 -14.30 -9.22 10.97
N ILE A 675 -14.21 -8.35 11.99
CA ILE A 675 -13.18 -7.31 12.02
C ILE A 675 -11.77 -7.93 12.04
N LEU A 676 -11.53 -8.96 12.87
CA LEU A 676 -10.22 -9.56 13.06
C LEU A 676 -9.70 -10.34 11.84
N ASN A 677 -10.55 -10.68 10.88
CA ASN A 677 -10.09 -11.22 9.60
C ASN A 677 -9.37 -10.17 8.76
N GLU A 678 -9.80 -8.92 8.83
CA GLU A 678 -9.22 -7.80 8.11
C GLU A 678 -8.12 -7.11 8.93
N LEU A 679 -8.35 -6.93 10.23
CA LEU A 679 -7.49 -6.20 11.15
C LEU A 679 -7.05 -7.11 12.33
N PRO A 680 -6.16 -8.09 12.13
CA PRO A 680 -5.79 -9.06 13.15
C PRO A 680 -5.09 -8.48 14.38
N ASN A 681 -4.50 -7.27 14.27
CA ASN A 681 -3.84 -6.57 15.39
C ASN A 681 -4.77 -5.64 16.17
N TYR A 682 -6.08 -5.60 15.85
CA TYR A 682 -7.01 -4.70 16.55
C TYR A 682 -7.23 -5.19 18.00
N GLY A 683 -6.44 -4.65 18.94
CA GLY A 683 -6.36 -5.06 20.34
C GLY A 683 -7.69 -4.97 21.08
N ASP A 684 -8.41 -3.84 20.92
CA ASP A 684 -9.74 -3.65 21.57
C ASP A 684 -10.74 -4.71 21.16
N VAL A 685 -10.81 -5.02 19.86
CA VAL A 685 -11.77 -6.01 19.32
C VAL A 685 -11.47 -7.40 19.86
N ARG A 686 -10.19 -7.80 19.86
CA ARG A 686 -9.80 -9.13 20.36
C ARG A 686 -9.94 -9.22 21.88
N THR A 687 -9.66 -8.14 22.60
CA THR A 687 -9.87 -8.06 24.06
C THR A 687 -11.36 -8.17 24.40
N LEU A 688 -12.22 -7.46 23.67
CA LEU A 688 -13.68 -7.61 23.83
C LEU A 688 -14.13 -9.05 23.58
N LYS A 689 -13.62 -9.70 22.53
CA LYS A 689 -13.89 -11.11 22.26
C LYS A 689 -13.48 -12.00 23.45
N GLY A 690 -12.25 -11.82 23.95
CA GLY A 690 -11.77 -12.54 25.13
C GLY A 690 -12.64 -12.32 26.37
N ARG A 691 -13.03 -11.08 26.66
CA ARG A 691 -13.95 -10.74 27.76
C ARG A 691 -15.32 -11.42 27.59
N THR A 692 -15.90 -11.44 26.39
CA THR A 692 -17.21 -12.08 26.15
C THR A 692 -17.16 -13.59 26.33
N LEU A 693 -16.06 -14.24 25.98
CA LEU A 693 -15.82 -15.66 26.25
C LEU A 693 -15.74 -15.92 27.77
N ALA A 694 -14.95 -15.10 28.47
CA ALA A 694 -14.80 -15.20 29.91
C ALA A 694 -16.11 -14.97 30.67
N TRP A 695 -16.97 -14.04 30.23
CA TRP A 695 -18.30 -13.81 30.83
C TRP A 695 -19.27 -14.96 30.59
N ASP A 696 -19.04 -15.80 29.59
CA ASP A 696 -19.78 -17.04 29.36
C ASP A 696 -19.13 -18.28 30.06
N GLY A 697 -18.04 -18.07 30.81
CA GLY A 697 -17.31 -19.12 31.51
C GLY A 697 -16.30 -19.89 30.65
N ASP A 698 -16.12 -19.53 29.40
CA ASP A 698 -15.13 -20.15 28.50
C ASP A 698 -13.75 -19.53 28.70
N TYR A 699 -13.17 -19.77 29.86
CA TYR A 699 -11.89 -19.21 30.29
C TYR A 699 -10.72 -19.68 29.42
N LYS A 700 -10.78 -20.90 28.88
CA LYS A 700 -9.74 -21.47 28.02
C LYS A 700 -9.62 -20.70 26.71
N ASN A 701 -10.71 -20.47 26.01
CA ASN A 701 -10.67 -19.70 24.76
C ASN A 701 -10.47 -18.21 25.02
N ALA A 702 -10.94 -17.68 26.14
CA ALA A 702 -10.64 -16.30 26.56
C ALA A 702 -9.13 -16.09 26.77
N GLU A 703 -8.43 -17.03 27.44
CA GLU A 703 -6.98 -17.00 27.64
C GLU A 703 -6.24 -16.98 26.29
N ILE A 704 -6.64 -17.83 25.34
CA ILE A 704 -6.04 -17.90 24.01
C ILE A 704 -6.14 -16.55 23.28
N GLU A 705 -7.34 -15.96 23.26
CA GLU A 705 -7.55 -14.67 22.58
C GLU A 705 -6.77 -13.52 23.23
N LEU A 706 -6.75 -13.44 24.55
CA LEU A 706 -6.05 -12.39 25.28
C LEU A 706 -4.52 -12.53 25.22
N LEU A 707 -3.99 -13.77 25.26
CA LEU A 707 -2.56 -14.00 25.01
C LEU A 707 -2.17 -13.61 23.59
N GLU A 708 -3.03 -13.81 22.60
CA GLU A 708 -2.78 -13.38 21.22
C GLU A 708 -2.77 -11.84 21.12
N VAL A 709 -3.60 -11.09 21.88
CA VAL A 709 -3.46 -9.63 21.98
C VAL A 709 -2.07 -9.27 22.50
N ILE A 710 -1.64 -9.84 23.59
CA ILE A 710 -0.33 -9.55 24.21
C ILE A 710 0.82 -9.91 23.28
N ASN A 711 0.68 -10.99 22.50
CA ASN A 711 1.68 -11.36 21.49
C ASN A 711 1.79 -10.35 20.35
N ARG A 712 0.64 -9.84 19.88
CA ARG A 712 0.59 -8.87 18.76
C ARG A 712 0.89 -7.45 19.20
N THR A 713 0.34 -7.03 20.34
CA THR A 713 0.40 -5.67 20.89
C THR A 713 0.85 -5.71 22.36
N PRO A 714 2.12 -6.03 22.64
CA PRO A 714 2.61 -6.30 24.00
C PRO A 714 2.55 -5.09 24.94
N PHE A 715 2.30 -3.88 24.44
CA PHE A 715 2.18 -2.66 25.24
C PHE A 715 0.72 -2.19 25.41
N TYR A 716 -0.24 -3.01 25.02
CA TYR A 716 -1.66 -2.72 25.19
C TYR A 716 -2.17 -3.17 26.57
N GLY A 717 -2.34 -2.21 27.48
CA GLY A 717 -2.60 -2.45 28.91
C GLY A 717 -3.90 -3.21 29.22
N ASP A 718 -5.00 -2.90 28.49
CA ASP A 718 -6.32 -3.51 28.76
C ASP A 718 -6.34 -5.03 28.57
N SER A 719 -5.48 -5.58 27.71
CA SER A 719 -5.36 -7.04 27.56
C SER A 719 -4.79 -7.73 28.79
N TYR A 720 -3.85 -7.08 29.49
CA TYR A 720 -3.30 -7.62 30.75
C TYR A 720 -4.35 -7.59 31.86
N LEU A 721 -5.10 -6.50 31.97
CA LEU A 721 -6.21 -6.39 32.91
C LEU A 721 -7.27 -7.47 32.68
N ALA A 722 -7.67 -7.65 31.41
CA ALA A 722 -8.66 -8.66 31.04
C ALA A 722 -8.16 -10.09 31.32
N LEU A 723 -6.88 -10.37 31.07
CA LEU A 723 -6.31 -11.70 31.33
C LEU A 723 -6.12 -11.97 32.82
N MET A 724 -5.78 -10.95 33.62
CA MET A 724 -5.81 -11.08 35.11
C MET A 724 -7.20 -11.48 35.60
N ASP A 725 -8.27 -10.89 35.04
CA ASP A 725 -9.65 -11.27 35.41
C ASP A 725 -9.96 -12.72 35.06
N VAL A 726 -9.58 -13.16 33.84
CA VAL A 726 -9.75 -14.55 33.38
C VAL A 726 -9.06 -15.54 34.32
N TYR A 727 -7.80 -15.29 34.66
CA TYR A 727 -7.06 -16.14 35.57
C TYR A 727 -7.66 -16.12 36.98
N TRP A 728 -8.16 -15.00 37.39
CA TRP A 728 -8.85 -14.83 38.67
C TRP A 728 -10.14 -15.63 38.71
N TRP A 729 -11.03 -15.49 37.75
CA TRP A 729 -12.31 -16.18 37.69
C TRP A 729 -12.16 -17.69 37.50
N SER A 730 -11.07 -18.12 36.87
CA SER A 730 -10.71 -19.54 36.68
C SER A 730 -9.89 -20.14 37.82
N GLY A 731 -9.63 -19.40 38.93
CA GLY A 731 -8.87 -19.90 40.08
C GLY A 731 -7.36 -19.98 39.90
N GLN A 732 -6.82 -19.46 38.78
CA GLN A 732 -5.38 -19.50 38.44
C GLN A 732 -4.63 -18.28 38.99
N ASN A 733 -4.73 -18.03 40.29
CA ASN A 733 -4.26 -16.80 40.93
C ASN A 733 -2.76 -16.50 40.71
N LYS A 734 -1.91 -17.56 40.67
CA LYS A 734 -0.47 -17.36 40.37
C LYS A 734 -0.25 -16.74 38.99
N LYS A 735 -0.94 -17.25 37.96
CA LYS A 735 -0.84 -16.71 36.61
C LYS A 735 -1.37 -15.26 36.54
N ALA A 736 -2.36 -14.90 37.35
CA ALA A 736 -2.87 -13.53 37.43
C ALA A 736 -1.75 -12.57 37.90
N ILE A 737 -0.94 -12.97 38.87
CA ILE A 737 0.22 -12.19 39.31
C ILE A 737 1.29 -12.12 38.22
N GLU A 738 1.67 -13.26 37.65
CA GLU A 738 2.71 -13.34 36.62
C GLU A 738 2.40 -12.46 35.42
N ILE A 739 1.14 -12.41 34.96
CA ILE A 739 0.75 -11.59 33.85
C ILE A 739 0.70 -10.09 34.20
N GLY A 740 0.29 -9.75 35.42
CA GLY A 740 0.35 -8.37 35.91
C GLY A 740 1.78 -7.87 36.03
N GLU A 741 2.70 -8.67 36.59
CA GLU A 741 4.13 -8.37 36.66
C GLU A 741 4.75 -8.20 35.28
N LYS A 742 4.37 -9.06 34.31
CA LYS A 742 4.80 -8.94 32.90
C LYS A 742 4.33 -7.63 32.27
N GLY A 743 3.10 -7.20 32.54
CA GLY A 743 2.60 -5.91 32.08
C GLY A 743 3.43 -4.74 32.62
N LEU A 744 3.74 -4.74 33.93
CA LEU A 744 4.59 -3.71 34.52
C LEU A 744 6.03 -3.78 34.01
N ALA A 745 6.59 -4.96 33.78
CA ALA A 745 7.92 -5.14 33.18
C ALA A 745 7.99 -4.59 31.75
N ASN A 746 6.89 -4.60 31.02
CA ASN A 746 6.76 -3.94 29.72
C ASN A 746 6.58 -2.42 29.82
N GLN A 747 6.73 -1.85 31.02
CA GLN A 747 6.56 -0.41 31.31
C GLN A 747 5.17 0.15 30.97
N ILE A 748 4.15 -0.70 31.08
CA ILE A 748 2.74 -0.25 30.99
C ILE A 748 2.40 0.50 32.27
N ASN A 749 2.38 1.83 32.18
CA ASN A 749 2.10 2.74 33.31
C ASN A 749 0.59 2.92 33.49
N ASP A 750 -0.13 1.81 33.68
CA ASP A 750 -1.55 1.80 33.97
C ASP A 750 -1.77 1.64 35.48
N ALA A 751 -2.33 2.69 36.09
CA ALA A 751 -2.64 2.71 37.51
C ALA A 751 -3.65 1.62 37.91
N GLU A 752 -4.57 1.25 37.01
CA GLU A 752 -5.53 0.16 37.21
C GLU A 752 -4.83 -1.20 37.21
N LEU A 753 -3.86 -1.42 36.32
CA LEU A 753 -3.05 -2.64 36.28
C LEU A 753 -2.28 -2.81 37.61
N GLY A 754 -1.61 -1.75 38.06
CA GLY A 754 -0.89 -1.77 39.34
C GLY A 754 -1.81 -2.03 40.52
N TYR A 755 -3.00 -1.44 40.54
CA TYR A 755 -3.98 -1.65 41.59
C TYR A 755 -4.52 -3.07 41.62
N LYS A 756 -4.87 -3.62 40.48
CA LYS A 756 -5.33 -5.00 40.34
C LYS A 756 -4.24 -6.02 40.73
N LEU A 757 -2.96 -5.71 40.43
CA LEU A 757 -1.84 -6.52 40.89
C LEU A 757 -1.67 -6.46 42.39
N ALA A 758 -1.81 -5.30 43.04
CA ALA A 758 -1.78 -5.19 44.50
C ALA A 758 -2.89 -6.03 45.15
N GLN A 759 -4.11 -6.02 44.62
CA GLN A 759 -5.22 -6.87 45.06
C GLN A 759 -4.91 -8.34 44.84
N ALA A 760 -4.27 -8.71 43.74
CA ALA A 760 -3.90 -10.11 43.50
C ALA A 760 -2.83 -10.60 44.51
N TYR A 761 -1.84 -9.80 44.87
CA TYR A 761 -0.90 -10.14 45.94
C TYR A 761 -1.56 -10.28 47.30
N GLU A 762 -2.50 -9.40 47.64
CA GLU A 762 -3.23 -9.48 48.92
C GLU A 762 -4.01 -10.77 49.04
N ARG A 763 -4.74 -11.16 47.99
CA ARG A 763 -5.51 -12.41 47.94
C ARG A 763 -4.62 -13.66 48.08
N MET A 764 -3.38 -13.59 47.58
CA MET A 764 -2.37 -14.64 47.76
C MET A 764 -1.64 -14.51 49.11
N LYS A 765 -2.12 -13.67 50.01
CA LYS A 765 -1.54 -13.41 51.34
C LYS A 765 -0.12 -12.85 51.32
N ASN A 766 0.32 -12.29 50.16
CA ASN A 766 1.60 -11.63 50.03
C ASN A 766 1.46 -10.12 50.36
N LYS A 767 1.19 -9.84 51.66
CA LYS A 767 1.00 -8.45 52.12
C LYS A 767 2.17 -7.51 51.85
N ASN A 768 3.39 -8.04 51.80
CA ASN A 768 4.58 -7.24 51.55
C ASN A 768 4.60 -6.66 50.11
N GLN A 769 4.36 -7.50 49.12
CA GLN A 769 4.28 -7.04 47.72
C GLN A 769 3.04 -6.17 47.48
N ALA A 770 1.88 -6.55 48.09
CA ALA A 770 0.69 -5.70 48.02
C ALA A 770 0.94 -4.30 48.55
N ASN A 771 1.60 -4.19 49.72
CA ASN A 771 1.98 -2.89 50.30
C ASN A 771 2.94 -2.12 49.41
N LYS A 772 4.01 -2.76 48.92
CA LYS A 772 4.98 -2.12 48.03
C LYS A 772 4.33 -1.55 46.77
N THR A 773 3.44 -2.33 46.16
CA THR A 773 2.75 -1.92 44.92
C THR A 773 1.80 -0.76 45.17
N ILE A 774 0.98 -0.83 46.23
CA ILE A 774 0.02 0.24 46.51
C ILE A 774 0.73 1.52 46.99
N ASP A 775 1.88 1.43 47.68
CA ASP A 775 2.68 2.60 48.06
C ASP A 775 3.29 3.29 46.88
N SER A 776 3.69 2.53 45.85
CA SER A 776 4.15 3.12 44.58
C SER A 776 3.04 3.88 43.86
N LEU A 777 1.83 3.35 43.85
CA LEU A 777 0.65 4.01 43.27
C LEU A 777 0.22 5.25 44.03
N LEU A 778 0.27 5.20 45.34
CA LEU A 778 -0.05 6.37 46.20
C LEU A 778 0.96 7.50 46.11
N LYS A 779 2.22 7.24 45.72
CA LYS A 779 3.20 8.29 45.42
C LYS A 779 2.79 9.09 44.17
N ILE A 780 2.16 8.44 43.22
CA ILE A 780 1.74 9.06 41.92
C ILE A 780 0.34 9.67 42.06
N HIS A 781 -0.55 9.01 42.79
CA HIS A 781 -1.98 9.34 42.94
C HIS A 781 -2.37 9.40 44.42
N PRO A 782 -1.86 10.35 45.22
CA PRO A 782 -2.06 10.38 46.68
C PRO A 782 -3.53 10.57 47.10
N GLU A 783 -4.34 11.23 46.27
CA GLU A 783 -5.76 11.50 46.53
C GLU A 783 -6.72 10.37 46.11
N ASN A 784 -6.21 9.27 45.57
CA ASN A 784 -7.09 8.21 45.11
C ASN A 784 -7.67 7.41 46.29
N ASN A 785 -8.94 7.64 46.58
CA ASN A 785 -9.65 7.03 47.68
C ASN A 785 -9.64 5.50 47.68
N ASN A 786 -9.66 4.84 46.51
CA ASN A 786 -9.60 3.40 46.42
C ASN A 786 -8.24 2.86 46.89
N TYR A 787 -7.14 3.54 46.55
CA TYR A 787 -5.79 3.14 46.97
C TYR A 787 -5.59 3.36 48.47
N VAL A 788 -6.06 4.51 48.99
CA VAL A 788 -6.01 4.82 50.42
C VAL A 788 -6.80 3.78 51.22
N THR A 789 -8.00 3.46 50.78
CA THR A 789 -8.88 2.48 51.45
C THR A 789 -8.25 1.08 51.42
N PHE A 790 -7.72 0.67 50.27
CA PHE A 790 -7.06 -0.63 50.13
C PHE A 790 -5.79 -0.69 51.04
N LYS A 791 -4.97 0.36 51.03
CA LYS A 791 -3.80 0.45 51.96
C LYS A 791 -4.18 0.28 53.42
N LYS A 792 -5.31 0.87 53.85
CA LYS A 792 -5.81 0.73 55.22
C LYS A 792 -6.26 -0.69 55.50
N SER A 793 -6.85 -1.40 54.50
CA SER A 793 -7.28 -2.79 54.69
C SER A 793 -6.12 -3.78 54.86
N LEU A 794 -4.96 -3.49 54.24
CA LEU A 794 -3.75 -4.31 54.34
C LEU A 794 -3.11 -4.29 55.76
N LYS A 795 -3.44 -3.25 56.59
CA LYS A 795 -2.97 -3.15 57.98
C LYS A 795 -3.78 -4.00 58.96
N LYS A 796 -4.97 -4.38 58.57
CA LYS A 796 -5.83 -5.31 59.31
C LYS A 796 -5.47 -6.73 58.92
#